data_c6c5115f7df625e1512a104f8c7b9141
#
_entry.id   c6c5115f7df625e1512a104f8c7b9141
#
_cell.length_a   1.000
_cell.length_b   1.000
_cell.length_c   1.000
_cell.angle_alpha   90.00
_cell.angle_beta   90.00
_cell.angle_gamma   90.00
#
_symmetry.space_group_name_H-M   'P 1'
#
loop_
_entity.id
_entity.type
_entity.pdbx_description
1 polymer ?
#
loop_
_entity_poly.entity_id
_entity_poly.type
_entity_poly.pdbx_seq_one_letter_code
_entity_poly.pdbx_strand_id
1 'polypeptide(L)'
;VDRVFLVCGGQKHLMVRVESKNDFDYYAYVMRLDDQKVSYYFEVQTGRITGIFDMRGLVQEVNEYYDFIIIPGFHTPDWAKGAVMYQIYTDRFCNGDSSNDVLTNEYCYIGEPVHRVEDWGRYPAQMDVREFYGGDLQGVLDKMDYLQDLGVEVIYFNPLFVSPSNHKYDIQDYDYIDPHIGKIVSDEGDLLPDGQRENRFASRYIDRVTNKANLEASNELFAQVVAEAHRRGMRVILDGVFNHCGSFNKWMDRERIYENAEGYDKGAYVSADSPYRNYFDFHNQAAWPYNNSYDGWWGHDTLPKLNYEGSQELMDYVLHVAKKWVSPPYNVDGWRLDVAADLGHSQEFNHHFWQEFRKAVKEANPEAIILAEHYGNTRDWLQGNEWDTVMNYDAFMEPVTWFLTGMEKHSDDYREDLLGNAESFWGAMRHHTSSFSMPSWQVAMNELSNHDHSRFLTRTNHKVGRTNTLGPQAAEQGINKAVFREGIVIQMTWTGAPTIYYGDEAGVCGFTDPDNRRTYPWGHEDQVLLAFHKDIIRLRRENEELRIGSLKMLENDYNFISYGRFNRKGQCAILINNNNHPITKEIHVWEIGTPKTGKMKVILQSRDDGYCMEGAEYEIRAGKVLIEMPQTSATILKYVEE
;
A
#
# COMPACT_ATOMS: atom_id res chain seq x y z
N VAL A 1 -18.92 35.62 10.01
CA VAL A 1 -17.95 35.32 11.08
C VAL A 1 -17.36 36.63 11.59
N ASP A 2 -17.38 36.86 12.91
CA ASP A 2 -16.87 38.13 13.48
C ASP A 2 -15.38 38.04 13.80
N ARG A 3 -14.95 36.89 14.34
CA ARG A 3 -13.55 36.66 14.70
C ARG A 3 -13.18 35.20 14.51
N VAL A 4 -11.94 34.98 14.12
CA VAL A 4 -11.31 33.65 14.07
C VAL A 4 -10.03 33.71 14.87
N PHE A 5 -9.83 32.74 15.76
CA PHE A 5 -8.61 32.57 16.53
C PHE A 5 -7.95 31.25 16.17
N LEU A 6 -6.65 31.27 15.97
CA LEU A 6 -5.83 30.05 16.06
C LEU A 6 -5.52 29.83 17.52
N VAL A 7 -5.81 28.65 18.05
CA VAL A 7 -5.53 28.25 19.44
C VAL A 7 -4.45 27.18 19.45
N CYS A 8 -3.35 27.49 20.12
CA CYS A 8 -2.18 26.63 20.21
C CYS A 8 -1.58 26.75 21.61
N GLY A 9 -1.27 25.62 22.27
CA GLY A 9 -0.73 25.61 23.64
C GLY A 9 -1.58 26.37 24.65
N GLY A 10 -2.89 26.37 24.47
CA GLY A 10 -3.85 27.13 25.31
C GLY A 10 -3.89 28.65 25.07
N GLN A 11 -3.06 29.15 24.14
CA GLN A 11 -3.05 30.58 23.77
C GLN A 11 -3.90 30.83 22.52
N LYS A 12 -4.68 31.92 22.56
CA LYS A 12 -5.52 32.37 21.44
C LYS A 12 -4.84 33.47 20.64
N HIS A 13 -4.66 33.27 19.38
CA HIS A 13 -4.07 34.22 18.46
C HIS A 13 -5.13 34.71 17.45
N LEU A 14 -5.47 35.99 17.49
CA LEU A 14 -6.44 36.58 16.56
C LEU A 14 -5.90 36.51 15.13
N MET A 15 -6.67 35.93 14.24
CA MET A 15 -6.34 35.86 12.82
C MET A 15 -6.84 37.08 12.08
N VAL A 16 -6.13 37.48 11.03
CA VAL A 16 -6.47 38.62 10.18
C VAL A 16 -7.20 38.12 8.95
N ARG A 17 -8.34 38.77 8.61
CA ARG A 17 -9.01 38.48 7.34
C ARG A 17 -8.20 39.12 6.20
N VAL A 18 -7.69 38.29 5.30
CA VAL A 18 -6.79 38.70 4.22
C VAL A 18 -7.48 38.81 2.86
N GLU A 19 -8.59 38.07 2.67
CA GLU A 19 -9.31 38.02 1.40
C GLU A 19 -10.79 37.67 1.65
N SER A 20 -11.66 38.10 0.74
CA SER A 20 -13.05 37.62 0.62
C SER A 20 -13.32 37.31 -0.86
N LYS A 21 -13.66 36.03 -1.14
CA LYS A 21 -13.93 35.56 -2.49
C LYS A 21 -15.00 34.45 -2.47
N ASN A 22 -15.98 34.53 -3.39
CA ASN A 22 -17.06 33.54 -3.51
C ASN A 22 -17.80 33.27 -2.18
N ASP A 23 -18.09 34.35 -1.41
CA ASP A 23 -18.68 34.30 -0.07
C ASP A 23 -17.84 33.60 1.03
N PHE A 24 -16.59 33.29 0.74
CA PHE A 24 -15.61 32.88 1.75
C PHE A 24 -14.77 34.05 2.25
N ASP A 25 -14.60 34.12 3.54
CA ASP A 25 -13.60 34.95 4.20
C ASP A 25 -12.37 34.14 4.50
N TYR A 26 -11.21 34.56 4.01
CA TYR A 26 -9.93 33.90 4.27
C TYR A 26 -9.21 34.62 5.40
N TYR A 27 -8.83 33.83 6.41
CA TYR A 27 -8.11 34.32 7.58
C TYR A 27 -6.69 33.77 7.59
N ALA A 28 -5.74 34.57 8.01
CA ALA A 28 -4.33 34.18 8.12
C ALA A 28 -3.75 34.60 9.47
N TYR A 29 -2.85 33.79 9.96
CA TYR A 29 -1.98 34.08 11.09
C TYR A 29 -0.58 33.57 10.79
N VAL A 30 0.45 34.40 11.03
CA VAL A 30 1.85 33.99 10.84
C VAL A 30 2.41 33.57 12.18
N MET A 31 2.70 32.29 12.30
CA MET A 31 3.29 31.71 13.50
C MET A 31 4.75 31.36 13.23
N ARG A 32 5.63 31.70 14.18
CA ARG A 32 7.02 31.23 14.17
C ARG A 32 7.07 29.98 15.02
N LEU A 33 7.58 28.91 14.45
CA LEU A 33 7.75 27.62 15.09
C LEU A 33 9.21 27.42 15.46
N ASP A 34 9.47 26.76 16.58
CA ASP A 34 10.72 26.09 16.89
C ASP A 34 10.71 24.65 16.33
N ASP A 35 11.56 23.78 16.82
CA ASP A 35 11.64 22.39 16.37
C ASP A 35 10.59 21.47 17.04
N GLN A 36 9.68 22.03 17.85
CA GLN A 36 8.69 21.25 18.56
C GLN A 36 7.41 21.09 17.74
N LYS A 37 6.82 19.88 17.78
CA LYS A 37 5.50 19.58 17.22
C LYS A 37 4.46 20.53 17.83
N VAL A 38 3.60 21.06 16.97
CA VAL A 38 2.52 21.97 17.35
C VAL A 38 1.18 21.33 17.04
N SER A 39 0.31 21.26 18.04
CA SER A 39 -1.12 20.94 17.91
C SER A 39 -1.94 22.21 18.02
N TYR A 40 -2.93 22.37 17.14
CA TYR A 40 -3.77 23.58 17.12
C TYR A 40 -5.16 23.28 16.58
N TYR A 41 -6.10 24.15 16.94
CA TYR A 41 -7.44 24.21 16.38
C TYR A 41 -7.84 25.67 16.15
N PHE A 42 -8.98 25.89 15.50
CA PHE A 42 -9.51 27.21 15.31
C PHE A 42 -10.76 27.42 16.18
N GLU A 43 -10.86 28.60 16.80
CA GLU A 43 -12.09 29.06 17.46
C GLU A 43 -12.75 30.12 16.56
N VAL A 44 -13.98 29.86 16.17
CA VAL A 44 -14.77 30.73 15.29
C VAL A 44 -15.91 31.38 16.07
N GLN A 45 -15.99 32.70 16.04
CA GLN A 45 -16.99 33.46 16.77
C GLN A 45 -17.93 34.22 15.83
N THR A 46 -19.23 34.10 16.09
CA THR A 46 -20.29 34.87 15.41
C THR A 46 -21.34 35.32 16.43
N GLY A 47 -21.41 36.62 16.69
CA GLY A 47 -22.27 37.14 17.75
C GLY A 47 -21.90 36.56 19.13
N ARG A 48 -22.81 35.79 19.71
CA ARG A 48 -22.61 35.10 21.02
C ARG A 48 -22.27 33.62 20.86
N ILE A 49 -22.20 33.14 19.63
CA ILE A 49 -21.92 31.72 19.32
C ILE A 49 -20.43 31.55 19.10
N THR A 50 -19.86 30.56 19.76
CA THR A 50 -18.49 30.11 19.52
C THR A 50 -18.50 28.67 19.09
N GLY A 51 -17.82 28.39 18.01
CA GLY A 51 -17.60 27.02 17.50
C GLY A 51 -16.11 26.70 17.45
N ILE A 52 -15.78 25.44 17.57
CA ILE A 52 -14.42 24.91 17.41
C ILE A 52 -14.34 24.27 16.03
N PHE A 53 -13.28 24.58 15.30
CA PHE A 53 -12.99 23.93 14.03
C PHE A 53 -11.68 23.16 14.14
N ASP A 54 -11.78 21.83 14.07
CA ASP A 54 -10.67 20.89 14.12
C ASP A 54 -10.77 19.89 12.94
N MET A 55 -10.05 18.79 12.97
CA MET A 55 -10.07 17.78 11.91
C MET A 55 -11.45 17.11 11.70
N ARG A 56 -12.37 17.22 12.67
CA ARG A 56 -13.76 16.79 12.52
C ARG A 56 -14.63 17.80 11.76
N GLY A 57 -14.14 19.03 11.55
CA GLY A 57 -14.89 20.16 11.07
C GLY A 57 -15.38 21.04 12.22
N LEU A 58 -16.55 21.70 12.06
CA LEU A 58 -17.11 22.58 13.09
C LEU A 58 -17.83 21.77 14.19
N VAL A 59 -17.34 21.87 15.42
CA VAL A 59 -17.83 21.16 16.60
C VAL A 59 -18.03 22.14 17.77
N GLN A 60 -18.63 21.66 18.90
CA GLN A 60 -18.88 22.49 20.08
C GLN A 60 -17.83 22.29 21.18
N GLU A 61 -17.13 21.15 21.18
CA GLU A 61 -16.21 20.78 22.25
C GLU A 61 -14.80 20.50 21.70
N VAL A 62 -13.81 21.00 22.46
CA VAL A 62 -12.39 20.71 22.15
C VAL A 62 -12.08 19.26 22.50
N ASN A 63 -11.39 18.59 21.59
CA ASN A 63 -10.79 17.28 21.85
C ASN A 63 -9.43 17.24 21.15
N GLU A 64 -8.37 17.26 21.93
CA GLU A 64 -6.99 17.34 21.45
C GLU A 64 -6.59 16.21 20.48
N TYR A 65 -7.30 15.08 20.53
CA TYR A 65 -7.09 13.99 19.57
C TYR A 65 -7.32 14.42 18.11
N TYR A 66 -8.21 15.40 17.90
CA TYR A 66 -8.59 15.89 16.58
C TYR A 66 -7.96 17.25 16.22
N ASP A 67 -7.02 17.72 17.00
CA ASP A 67 -6.28 18.94 16.66
C ASP A 67 -5.50 18.76 15.34
N PHE A 68 -5.38 19.85 14.59
CA PHE A 68 -4.44 19.89 13.47
C PHE A 68 -3.01 19.83 14.00
N ILE A 69 -2.12 19.24 13.22
CA ILE A 69 -0.73 19.00 13.62
C ILE A 69 0.22 19.61 12.59
N ILE A 70 1.21 20.35 13.08
CA ILE A 70 2.40 20.75 12.30
C ILE A 70 3.62 20.14 12.97
N ILE A 71 4.45 19.48 12.18
CA ILE A 71 5.75 18.94 12.60
C ILE A 71 6.81 19.73 11.84
N PRO A 72 7.48 20.69 12.52
CA PRO A 72 8.49 21.53 11.87
C PRO A 72 9.63 20.68 11.30
N GLY A 73 10.07 21.03 10.08
CA GLY A 73 11.12 20.28 9.39
C GLY A 73 10.71 18.93 8.80
N PHE A 74 9.51 18.42 9.11
CA PHE A 74 9.01 17.20 8.50
C PHE A 74 8.33 17.50 7.16
N HIS A 75 8.75 16.78 6.14
CA HIS A 75 8.12 16.78 4.82
C HIS A 75 8.23 15.39 4.22
N THR A 76 7.31 15.07 3.33
CA THR A 76 7.32 13.87 2.52
C THR A 76 7.73 14.21 1.10
N PRO A 77 8.32 13.28 0.34
CA PRO A 77 8.76 13.54 -1.03
C PRO A 77 7.60 14.04 -1.92
N ASP A 78 7.82 15.11 -2.66
CA ASP A 78 6.78 15.72 -3.50
C ASP A 78 6.30 14.78 -4.60
N TRP A 79 7.19 13.93 -5.12
CA TRP A 79 6.85 12.93 -6.12
C TRP A 79 5.81 11.89 -5.62
N ALA A 80 5.76 11.63 -4.31
CA ALA A 80 4.88 10.64 -3.71
C ALA A 80 3.47 11.19 -3.41
N LYS A 81 3.33 12.51 -3.28
CA LYS A 81 2.06 13.16 -2.92
C LYS A 81 0.98 12.93 -3.98
N GLY A 82 0.01 12.11 -3.63
CA GLY A 82 -1.10 11.75 -4.52
C GLY A 82 -0.69 10.92 -5.74
N ALA A 83 0.49 10.33 -5.75
CA ALA A 83 1.00 9.53 -6.85
C ALA A 83 0.20 8.23 -7.02
N VAL A 84 -0.01 7.82 -8.26
CA VAL A 84 -0.64 6.55 -8.61
C VAL A 84 0.40 5.45 -8.52
N MET A 85 0.21 4.55 -7.54
CA MET A 85 1.11 3.42 -7.30
C MET A 85 0.53 2.13 -7.88
N TYR A 86 1.40 1.17 -8.18
CA TYR A 86 1.03 -0.13 -8.70
C TYR A 86 1.84 -1.22 -7.99
N GLN A 87 1.15 -2.11 -7.28
CA GLN A 87 1.76 -3.20 -6.54
C GLN A 87 1.93 -4.42 -7.44
N ILE A 88 3.15 -4.93 -7.53
CA ILE A 88 3.50 -6.12 -8.30
C ILE A 88 3.87 -7.28 -7.39
N TYR A 89 3.12 -8.37 -7.49
CA TYR A 89 3.48 -9.68 -6.97
C TYR A 89 4.20 -10.45 -8.10
N THR A 90 5.53 -10.46 -8.06
CA THR A 90 6.38 -10.73 -9.23
C THR A 90 6.11 -12.10 -9.86
N ASP A 91 6.01 -13.17 -9.06
CA ASP A 91 5.75 -14.55 -9.54
C ASP A 91 4.47 -14.67 -10.40
N ARG A 92 3.52 -13.74 -10.22
CA ARG A 92 2.19 -13.80 -10.84
C ARG A 92 1.92 -12.69 -11.87
N PHE A 93 2.91 -11.85 -12.15
CA PHE A 93 2.72 -10.72 -13.05
C PHE A 93 3.03 -11.05 -14.51
N CYS A 94 4.26 -11.40 -14.84
CA CYS A 94 4.67 -11.77 -16.20
C CYS A 94 5.98 -12.57 -16.19
N ASN A 95 6.01 -13.71 -16.87
CA ASN A 95 7.24 -14.48 -17.11
C ASN A 95 7.94 -13.96 -18.38
N GLY A 96 9.12 -13.37 -18.25
CA GLY A 96 9.93 -12.85 -19.35
C GLY A 96 11.14 -13.73 -19.68
N ASP A 97 11.63 -14.54 -18.74
CA ASP A 97 12.78 -15.41 -18.89
C ASP A 97 12.56 -16.76 -18.23
N SER A 98 12.00 -17.71 -18.94
CA SER A 98 11.72 -19.05 -18.39
C SER A 98 12.96 -19.84 -17.97
N SER A 99 14.17 -19.37 -18.28
CA SER A 99 15.42 -20.03 -17.86
C SER A 99 15.72 -19.84 -16.37
N ASN A 100 15.08 -18.86 -15.73
CA ASN A 100 15.23 -18.62 -14.29
C ASN A 100 14.12 -19.27 -13.44
N ASP A 101 13.12 -19.89 -14.06
CA ASP A 101 12.00 -20.50 -13.35
C ASP A 101 12.46 -21.49 -12.27
N VAL A 102 11.78 -21.50 -11.12
CA VAL A 102 11.90 -22.58 -10.14
C VAL A 102 11.45 -23.89 -10.79
N LEU A 103 12.25 -24.91 -10.67
CA LEU A 103 11.96 -26.22 -11.26
C LEU A 103 11.26 -27.13 -10.26
N THR A 104 10.37 -27.99 -10.75
CA THR A 104 9.76 -29.04 -9.90
C THR A 104 10.86 -29.94 -9.33
N ASN A 105 10.81 -30.20 -8.00
CA ASN A 105 11.84 -30.93 -7.25
C ASN A 105 13.21 -30.21 -7.14
N GLU A 106 13.28 -28.92 -7.37
CA GLU A 106 14.54 -28.20 -7.22
C GLU A 106 15.00 -28.17 -5.76
N TYR A 107 14.07 -27.97 -4.84
CA TYR A 107 14.27 -28.05 -3.38
C TYR A 107 12.94 -28.41 -2.70
N CYS A 108 12.96 -28.52 -1.35
CA CYS A 108 11.75 -28.71 -0.56
C CYS A 108 11.46 -27.46 0.27
N TYR A 109 10.18 -27.10 0.38
CA TYR A 109 9.70 -26.05 1.26
C TYR A 109 8.53 -26.56 2.10
N ILE A 110 8.59 -26.34 3.42
CA ILE A 110 7.62 -26.91 4.39
C ILE A 110 7.45 -28.43 4.16
N GLY A 111 8.60 -29.15 4.12
CA GLY A 111 8.66 -30.60 4.09
C GLY A 111 8.30 -31.29 2.77
N GLU A 112 7.91 -30.55 1.74
CA GLU A 112 7.54 -31.10 0.44
C GLU A 112 8.23 -30.36 -0.72
N PRO A 113 8.41 -31.03 -1.88
CA PRO A 113 9.05 -30.42 -3.02
C PRO A 113 8.30 -29.18 -3.53
N VAL A 114 9.07 -28.21 -4.01
CA VAL A 114 8.53 -27.10 -4.80
C VAL A 114 8.05 -27.58 -6.16
N HIS A 115 7.11 -26.83 -6.74
CA HIS A 115 6.45 -27.21 -7.97
C HIS A 115 6.39 -26.05 -8.97
N ARG A 116 6.82 -26.27 -10.21
CA ARG A 116 6.62 -25.35 -11.33
C ARG A 116 5.22 -25.54 -11.88
N VAL A 117 4.45 -24.47 -11.94
CA VAL A 117 3.10 -24.44 -12.51
C VAL A 117 3.19 -24.11 -13.99
N GLU A 118 2.84 -25.07 -14.85
CA GLU A 118 2.91 -24.91 -16.31
C GLU A 118 1.73 -24.10 -16.88
N ASP A 119 0.55 -24.25 -16.26
CA ASP A 119 -0.64 -23.52 -16.69
C ASP A 119 -0.72 -22.16 -15.97
N TRP A 120 -0.37 -21.10 -16.69
CA TRP A 120 -0.44 -19.72 -16.20
C TRP A 120 -1.84 -19.32 -15.68
N GLY A 121 -2.89 -19.88 -16.26
CA GLY A 121 -4.29 -19.60 -15.90
C GLY A 121 -4.82 -20.43 -14.73
N ARG A 122 -4.03 -21.37 -14.18
CA ARG A 122 -4.46 -22.19 -13.05
C ARG A 122 -4.70 -21.35 -11.79
N TYR A 123 -5.77 -21.63 -11.06
CA TYR A 123 -6.00 -21.01 -9.75
C TYR A 123 -4.92 -21.42 -8.74
N PRO A 124 -4.53 -20.53 -7.82
CA PRO A 124 -3.60 -20.85 -6.73
C PRO A 124 -4.05 -22.07 -5.93
N ALA A 125 -3.10 -22.94 -5.60
CA ALA A 125 -3.37 -24.10 -4.74
C ALA A 125 -3.55 -23.68 -3.28
N GLN A 126 -4.10 -24.56 -2.45
CA GLN A 126 -4.25 -24.29 -1.00
C GLN A 126 -2.89 -24.10 -0.32
N MET A 127 -1.89 -24.93 -0.68
CA MET A 127 -0.48 -24.77 -0.24
C MET A 127 0.34 -24.08 -1.32
N ASP A 128 -0.10 -22.89 -1.69
CA ASP A 128 0.45 -22.10 -2.80
C ASP A 128 1.91 -21.67 -2.60
N VAL A 129 2.36 -21.55 -1.37
CA VAL A 129 3.68 -20.96 -1.04
C VAL A 129 4.88 -21.64 -1.72
N ARG A 130 4.73 -22.88 -2.17
CA ARG A 130 5.72 -23.68 -2.90
C ARG A 130 5.37 -23.93 -4.37
N GLU A 131 4.36 -23.25 -4.88
CA GLU A 131 3.90 -23.31 -6.27
C GLU A 131 4.37 -22.05 -7.02
N PHE A 132 5.12 -22.22 -8.11
CA PHE A 132 5.75 -21.11 -8.82
C PHE A 132 5.22 -21.01 -10.25
N TYR A 133 4.77 -19.82 -10.65
CA TYR A 133 4.27 -19.53 -11.98
C TYR A 133 5.37 -18.93 -12.89
N GLY A 134 6.44 -18.43 -12.30
CA GLY A 134 7.63 -18.00 -13.03
C GLY A 134 7.61 -16.54 -13.48
N GLY A 135 6.72 -15.71 -12.97
CA GLY A 135 6.83 -14.27 -13.16
C GLY A 135 8.17 -13.73 -12.64
N ASP A 136 8.77 -12.77 -13.33
CA ASP A 136 10.13 -12.31 -13.08
C ASP A 136 10.36 -10.83 -13.44
N LEU A 137 11.57 -10.33 -13.15
CA LEU A 137 11.95 -8.94 -13.44
C LEU A 137 12.09 -8.66 -14.94
N GLN A 138 12.44 -9.66 -15.75
CA GLN A 138 12.43 -9.51 -17.21
C GLN A 138 11.00 -9.29 -17.72
N GLY A 139 10.02 -10.03 -17.18
CA GLY A 139 8.60 -9.84 -17.48
C GLY A 139 8.10 -8.44 -17.06
N VAL A 140 8.60 -7.90 -15.96
CA VAL A 140 8.31 -6.51 -15.58
C VAL A 140 8.89 -5.53 -16.59
N LEU A 141 10.14 -5.72 -17.03
CA LEU A 141 10.75 -4.90 -18.09
C LEU A 141 9.93 -4.95 -19.38
N ASP A 142 9.50 -6.14 -19.79
CA ASP A 142 8.69 -6.35 -21.00
C ASP A 142 7.32 -5.64 -20.92
N LYS A 143 6.85 -5.36 -19.72
CA LYS A 143 5.56 -4.69 -19.45
C LYS A 143 5.68 -3.22 -19.03
N MET A 144 6.85 -2.62 -19.11
CA MET A 144 7.03 -1.20 -18.77
C MET A 144 6.20 -0.25 -19.64
N ASP A 145 6.00 -0.57 -20.93
CA ASP A 145 5.11 0.20 -21.81
C ASP A 145 3.66 0.15 -21.31
N TYR A 146 3.21 -1.03 -20.88
CA TYR A 146 1.88 -1.22 -20.30
C TYR A 146 1.70 -0.38 -19.03
N LEU A 147 2.66 -0.43 -18.10
CA LEU A 147 2.60 0.34 -16.85
C LEU A 147 2.57 1.85 -17.11
N GLN A 148 3.39 2.31 -18.06
CA GLN A 148 3.41 3.72 -18.47
C GLN A 148 2.09 4.15 -19.12
N ASP A 149 1.52 3.33 -19.99
CA ASP A 149 0.24 3.59 -20.67
C ASP A 149 -0.95 3.57 -19.70
N LEU A 150 -0.91 2.72 -18.68
CA LEU A 150 -1.88 2.72 -17.59
C LEU A 150 -1.81 4.04 -16.78
N GLY A 151 -0.67 4.70 -16.75
CA GLY A 151 -0.43 5.95 -16.02
C GLY A 151 0.19 5.76 -14.65
N VAL A 152 0.83 4.62 -14.41
CA VAL A 152 1.57 4.33 -13.16
C VAL A 152 2.70 5.33 -12.96
N GLU A 153 2.81 5.86 -11.75
CA GLU A 153 3.87 6.78 -11.34
C GLU A 153 4.87 6.12 -10.38
N VAL A 154 4.44 5.08 -9.67
CA VAL A 154 5.28 4.36 -8.71
C VAL A 154 5.01 2.86 -8.80
N ILE A 155 6.07 2.06 -8.92
CA ILE A 155 5.99 0.61 -8.82
C ILE A 155 6.38 0.20 -7.40
N TYR A 156 5.49 -0.47 -6.69
CA TYR A 156 5.77 -1.14 -5.42
C TYR A 156 5.88 -2.64 -5.65
N PHE A 157 7.05 -3.19 -5.38
CA PHE A 157 7.29 -4.63 -5.44
C PHE A 157 7.05 -5.29 -4.10
N ASN A 158 6.29 -6.39 -4.07
CA ASN A 158 6.43 -7.38 -3.00
C ASN A 158 7.88 -7.86 -2.92
N PRO A 159 8.33 -8.53 -1.84
CA PRO A 159 9.75 -8.81 -1.63
C PRO A 159 10.43 -9.45 -2.85
N LEU A 160 11.66 -9.02 -3.15
CA LEU A 160 12.45 -9.48 -4.29
C LEU A 160 13.72 -10.21 -3.90
N PHE A 161 14.11 -10.16 -2.63
CA PHE A 161 15.36 -10.77 -2.17
C PHE A 161 15.30 -12.29 -2.21
N VAL A 162 16.46 -12.95 -2.24
CA VAL A 162 16.55 -14.41 -2.23
C VAL A 162 15.65 -15.00 -1.14
N SER A 163 14.73 -15.89 -1.52
CA SER A 163 13.73 -16.46 -0.62
C SER A 163 13.18 -17.77 -1.18
N PRO A 164 12.89 -18.77 -0.34
CA PRO A 164 12.43 -20.08 -0.81
C PRO A 164 10.96 -20.13 -1.22
N SER A 165 10.12 -19.19 -0.76
CA SER A 165 8.70 -19.12 -1.12
C SER A 165 8.44 -18.22 -2.32
N ASN A 166 7.25 -18.34 -2.91
CA ASN A 166 6.84 -17.46 -3.99
C ASN A 166 6.50 -16.03 -3.49
N HIS A 167 6.06 -15.89 -2.23
CA HIS A 167 5.73 -14.59 -1.63
C HIS A 167 6.97 -13.82 -1.15
N LYS A 168 8.06 -14.51 -0.86
CA LYS A 168 9.37 -13.97 -0.49
C LYS A 168 9.43 -13.14 0.80
N TYR A 169 8.46 -13.34 1.72
CA TYR A 169 8.52 -12.74 3.08
C TYR A 169 9.42 -13.52 4.04
N ASP A 170 10.04 -14.60 3.60
CA ASP A 170 10.99 -15.44 4.29
C ASP A 170 12.40 -15.28 3.71
N ILE A 171 12.95 -14.06 3.88
CA ILE A 171 14.20 -13.63 3.25
C ILE A 171 15.37 -14.58 3.62
N GLN A 172 16.07 -15.05 2.60
CA GLN A 172 17.24 -15.89 2.68
C GLN A 172 18.55 -15.09 2.62
N ASP A 173 18.59 -14.04 1.80
CA ASP A 173 19.72 -13.13 1.68
C ASP A 173 19.26 -11.72 1.32
N TYR A 174 19.50 -10.75 2.21
CA TYR A 174 19.11 -9.35 2.03
C TYR A 174 20.00 -8.56 1.07
N ASP A 175 21.15 -9.11 0.69
CA ASP A 175 22.12 -8.43 -0.15
C ASP A 175 21.87 -8.62 -1.65
N TYR A 176 21.00 -9.57 -2.01
CA TYR A 176 20.80 -9.97 -3.40
C TYR A 176 19.35 -10.20 -3.76
N ILE A 177 19.02 -9.81 -4.99
CA ILE A 177 17.77 -10.18 -5.64
C ILE A 177 17.79 -11.69 -5.94
N ASP A 178 16.66 -12.34 -5.75
CA ASP A 178 16.51 -13.78 -5.99
C ASP A 178 16.78 -14.12 -7.48
N PRO A 179 17.73 -15.02 -7.78
CA PRO A 179 18.02 -15.40 -9.15
C PRO A 179 16.84 -16.02 -9.89
N HIS A 180 15.86 -16.62 -9.19
CA HIS A 180 14.64 -17.17 -9.80
C HIS A 180 13.66 -16.12 -10.33
N ILE A 181 13.83 -14.86 -9.93
CA ILE A 181 13.12 -13.71 -10.53
C ILE A 181 14.10 -12.73 -11.18
N GLY A 182 15.39 -12.99 -11.06
CA GLY A 182 16.50 -12.20 -11.58
C GLY A 182 17.14 -12.86 -12.81
N LYS A 183 18.43 -13.15 -12.71
CA LYS A 183 19.23 -13.74 -13.78
C LYS A 183 20.05 -14.93 -13.29
N ILE A 184 19.90 -16.07 -13.93
CA ILE A 184 20.73 -17.26 -13.71
C ILE A 184 21.74 -17.33 -14.84
N VAL A 185 23.04 -17.30 -14.51
CA VAL A 185 24.16 -17.41 -15.46
C VAL A 185 24.99 -18.67 -15.21
N SER A 186 24.87 -19.28 -14.05
CA SER A 186 25.39 -20.60 -13.68
C SER A 186 24.22 -21.46 -13.21
N ASP A 187 24.03 -22.63 -13.78
CA ASP A 187 22.91 -23.54 -13.50
C ASP A 187 23.42 -24.98 -13.41
N GLU A 188 24.32 -25.20 -12.45
CA GLU A 188 24.97 -26.48 -12.24
C GLU A 188 24.23 -27.31 -11.19
N GLY A 189 24.55 -28.60 -11.11
CA GLY A 189 23.98 -29.52 -10.15
C GLY A 189 22.67 -30.18 -10.61
N ASP A 190 22.11 -30.98 -9.70
CA ASP A 190 20.97 -31.84 -9.97
C ASP A 190 19.75 -31.42 -9.15
N LEU A 191 18.56 -31.75 -9.66
CA LEU A 191 17.31 -31.70 -8.90
C LEU A 191 17.33 -32.76 -7.80
N LEU A 192 16.53 -32.52 -6.74
CA LEU A 192 16.35 -33.54 -5.70
C LEU A 192 15.74 -34.82 -6.29
N PRO A 193 16.34 -35.99 -6.01
CA PRO A 193 15.74 -37.26 -6.38
C PRO A 193 14.38 -37.47 -5.70
N ASP A 194 13.51 -38.23 -6.33
CA ASP A 194 12.22 -38.60 -5.75
C ASP A 194 12.38 -39.15 -4.34
N GLY A 195 11.63 -38.64 -3.38
CA GLY A 195 11.67 -39.01 -1.98
C GLY A 195 12.76 -38.34 -1.13
N GLN A 196 13.71 -37.63 -1.74
CA GLN A 196 14.66 -36.80 -0.97
C GLN A 196 13.97 -35.55 -0.48
N ARG A 197 14.15 -35.21 0.82
CA ARG A 197 13.53 -34.02 1.46
C ARG A 197 14.55 -33.09 2.11
N GLU A 198 15.82 -33.45 2.13
CA GLU A 198 16.87 -32.65 2.74
C GLU A 198 17.50 -31.68 1.72
N ASN A 199 17.36 -30.39 1.94
CA ASN A 199 17.83 -29.34 1.03
C ASN A 199 19.35 -29.22 0.91
N ARG A 200 20.12 -29.79 1.86
CA ARG A 200 21.58 -29.90 1.73
C ARG A 200 22.02 -30.71 0.49
N PHE A 201 21.13 -31.51 -0.09
CA PHE A 201 21.36 -32.28 -1.31
C PHE A 201 20.77 -31.62 -2.58
N ALA A 202 20.11 -30.45 -2.44
CA ALA A 202 19.54 -29.70 -3.53
C ALA A 202 20.64 -28.91 -4.28
N SER A 203 21.56 -29.63 -4.93
CA SER A 203 22.79 -29.03 -5.47
C SER A 203 22.54 -27.94 -6.52
N ARG A 204 21.51 -28.09 -7.34
CA ARG A 204 21.13 -27.04 -8.31
C ARG A 204 20.59 -25.80 -7.64
N TYR A 205 19.69 -25.95 -6.65
CA TYR A 205 19.20 -24.82 -5.88
C TYR A 205 20.34 -24.10 -5.15
N ILE A 206 21.24 -24.87 -4.54
CA ILE A 206 22.41 -24.29 -3.85
C ILE A 206 23.26 -23.49 -4.84
N ASP A 207 23.57 -24.02 -6.02
CA ASP A 207 24.32 -23.24 -7.04
C ASP A 207 23.55 -21.98 -7.43
N ARG A 208 22.26 -22.08 -7.74
CA ARG A 208 21.45 -20.95 -8.15
C ARG A 208 21.43 -19.80 -7.14
N VAL A 209 21.33 -20.10 -5.83
CA VAL A 209 21.14 -19.08 -4.77
C VAL A 209 22.40 -18.71 -3.99
N THR A 210 23.53 -19.42 -4.19
CA THR A 210 24.80 -19.12 -3.51
C THR A 210 25.93 -18.71 -4.46
N ASN A 211 25.79 -19.01 -5.75
CA ASN A 211 26.79 -18.62 -6.76
C ASN A 211 26.76 -17.12 -6.98
N LYS A 212 27.88 -16.46 -6.68
CA LYS A 212 27.99 -15.01 -6.78
C LYS A 212 27.69 -14.45 -8.17
N ALA A 213 28.01 -15.19 -9.23
CA ALA A 213 27.71 -14.76 -10.58
C ALA A 213 26.19 -14.61 -10.81
N ASN A 214 25.37 -15.53 -10.28
CA ASN A 214 23.91 -15.44 -10.33
C ASN A 214 23.39 -14.28 -9.49
N LEU A 215 23.91 -14.13 -8.29
CA LEU A 215 23.49 -13.10 -7.35
C LEU A 215 23.80 -11.69 -7.87
N GLU A 216 25.01 -11.47 -8.40
CA GLU A 216 25.45 -10.21 -8.99
C GLU A 216 24.68 -9.89 -10.29
N ALA A 217 24.47 -10.88 -11.16
CA ALA A 217 23.68 -10.70 -12.39
C ALA A 217 22.23 -10.33 -12.08
N SER A 218 21.65 -10.88 -11.00
CA SER A 218 20.30 -10.56 -10.56
C SER A 218 20.21 -9.13 -10.01
N ASN A 219 21.18 -8.70 -9.23
CA ASN A 219 21.28 -7.32 -8.75
C ASN A 219 21.44 -6.33 -9.92
N GLU A 220 22.25 -6.67 -10.92
CA GLU A 220 22.44 -5.85 -12.12
C GLU A 220 21.14 -5.72 -12.92
N LEU A 221 20.40 -6.81 -13.11
CA LEU A 221 19.09 -6.77 -13.78
C LEU A 221 18.11 -5.88 -13.02
N PHE A 222 18.08 -5.95 -11.68
CA PHE A 222 17.22 -5.09 -10.88
C PHE A 222 17.63 -3.61 -11.01
N ALA A 223 18.93 -3.30 -11.02
CA ALA A 223 19.37 -1.94 -11.28
C ALA A 223 18.91 -1.42 -12.66
N GLN A 224 18.87 -2.30 -13.68
CA GLN A 224 18.30 -1.97 -15.00
C GLN A 224 16.80 -1.71 -14.92
N VAL A 225 16.04 -2.51 -14.15
CA VAL A 225 14.58 -2.30 -13.93
C VAL A 225 14.33 -0.93 -13.33
N VAL A 226 15.07 -0.56 -12.29
CA VAL A 226 14.92 0.76 -11.64
C VAL A 226 15.32 1.89 -12.60
N ALA A 227 16.43 1.75 -13.31
CA ALA A 227 16.86 2.75 -14.31
C ALA A 227 15.83 2.94 -15.43
N GLU A 228 15.22 1.85 -15.92
CA GLU A 228 14.18 1.94 -16.95
C GLU A 228 12.88 2.57 -16.40
N ALA A 229 12.49 2.26 -15.16
CA ALA A 229 11.38 2.93 -14.50
C ALA A 229 11.64 4.45 -14.38
N HIS A 230 12.83 4.85 -13.91
CA HIS A 230 13.22 6.26 -13.80
C HIS A 230 13.24 6.96 -15.16
N ARG A 231 13.77 6.30 -16.19
CA ARG A 231 13.78 6.85 -17.56
C ARG A 231 12.37 7.20 -18.06
N ARG A 232 11.36 6.46 -17.61
CA ARG A 232 9.94 6.67 -17.91
C ARG A 232 9.22 7.61 -16.94
N GLY A 233 9.94 8.15 -15.94
CA GLY A 233 9.37 9.02 -14.91
C GLY A 233 8.65 8.28 -13.80
N MET A 234 8.79 6.96 -13.72
CA MET A 234 8.25 6.13 -12.63
C MET A 234 9.28 5.97 -11.51
N ARG A 235 8.79 5.81 -10.28
CA ARG A 235 9.57 5.52 -9.06
C ARG A 235 9.42 4.07 -8.66
N VAL A 236 10.32 3.57 -7.80
CA VAL A 236 10.33 2.19 -7.35
C VAL A 236 10.44 2.11 -5.83
N ILE A 237 9.55 1.33 -5.20
CA ILE A 237 9.56 1.03 -3.76
C ILE A 237 9.82 -0.47 -3.57
N LEU A 238 10.76 -0.81 -2.69
CA LEU A 238 11.03 -2.18 -2.26
C LEU A 238 10.27 -2.54 -0.97
N ASP A 239 9.97 -3.82 -0.81
CA ASP A 239 9.45 -4.39 0.43
C ASP A 239 10.61 -4.80 1.35
N GLY A 240 10.62 -4.26 2.56
CA GLY A 240 11.62 -4.51 3.59
C GLY A 240 11.06 -5.38 4.70
N VAL A 241 11.50 -6.63 4.77
CA VAL A 241 11.08 -7.60 5.78
C VAL A 241 12.17 -7.72 6.84
N PHE A 242 12.13 -6.86 7.85
CA PHE A 242 13.20 -6.73 8.84
C PHE A 242 12.83 -7.23 10.23
N ASN A 243 11.55 -7.54 10.48
CA ASN A 243 11.12 -8.12 11.76
C ASN A 243 11.62 -9.56 11.96
N HIS A 244 11.69 -10.33 10.89
CA HIS A 244 12.09 -11.72 10.84
C HIS A 244 12.84 -11.99 9.54
N CYS A 245 13.51 -13.13 9.44
CA CYS A 245 14.04 -13.67 8.20
C CYS A 245 13.40 -15.02 7.87
N GLY A 246 13.84 -15.69 6.82
CA GLY A 246 13.46 -17.07 6.53
C GLY A 246 14.34 -18.08 7.27
N SER A 247 13.84 -19.30 7.47
CA SER A 247 14.64 -20.41 8.01
C SER A 247 15.80 -20.85 7.07
N PHE A 248 15.68 -20.51 5.79
CA PHE A 248 16.74 -20.71 4.78
C PHE A 248 17.83 -19.64 4.83
N ASN A 249 17.61 -18.56 5.57
CA ASN A 249 18.54 -17.43 5.62
C ASN A 249 19.96 -17.86 5.97
N LYS A 250 20.95 -17.29 5.29
CA LYS A 250 22.39 -17.60 5.51
C LYS A 250 22.86 -17.41 6.96
N TRP A 251 22.20 -16.56 7.73
CA TRP A 251 22.51 -16.34 9.15
C TRP A 251 21.99 -17.50 10.04
N MET A 252 20.85 -18.11 9.67
CA MET A 252 20.23 -19.24 10.36
C MET A 252 20.72 -20.56 9.78
N ASP A 253 20.58 -20.74 8.47
CA ASP A 253 20.92 -21.95 7.69
C ASP A 253 20.31 -23.25 8.26
N ARG A 254 19.00 -23.19 8.63
CA ARG A 254 18.28 -24.38 9.10
C ARG A 254 18.26 -25.49 8.05
N GLU A 255 18.22 -25.13 6.79
CA GLU A 255 18.15 -26.05 5.67
C GLU A 255 19.52 -26.56 5.20
N ARG A 256 20.61 -26.06 5.83
CA ARG A 256 22.00 -26.48 5.57
C ARG A 256 22.45 -26.24 4.12
N ILE A 257 21.99 -25.14 3.53
CA ILE A 257 22.30 -24.71 2.18
C ILE A 257 23.69 -24.10 2.11
N TYR A 258 24.04 -23.34 3.14
CA TYR A 258 25.29 -22.57 3.22
C TYR A 258 26.40 -23.33 3.97
N GLU A 259 26.10 -24.40 4.69
CA GLU A 259 27.03 -25.14 5.57
C GLU A 259 28.32 -25.55 4.87
N ASN A 260 28.24 -25.89 3.57
CA ASN A 260 29.39 -26.30 2.76
C ASN A 260 29.59 -25.41 1.52
N ALA A 261 28.86 -24.30 1.40
CA ALA A 261 29.00 -23.38 0.29
C ALA A 261 30.26 -22.50 0.48
N GLU A 262 31.04 -22.34 -0.60
CA GLU A 262 32.26 -21.58 -0.56
C GLU A 262 31.96 -20.08 -0.32
N GLY A 263 32.71 -19.48 0.62
CA GLY A 263 32.61 -18.06 0.93
C GLY A 263 31.50 -17.68 1.92
N TYR A 264 30.89 -18.67 2.56
CA TYR A 264 29.86 -18.45 3.60
C TYR A 264 30.30 -19.03 4.95
N ASP A 265 29.97 -18.33 6.03
CA ASP A 265 30.10 -18.81 7.38
C ASP A 265 28.95 -19.78 7.74
N LYS A 266 29.18 -20.65 8.74
CA LYS A 266 28.13 -21.53 9.24
C LYS A 266 27.02 -20.73 9.91
N GLY A 267 25.78 -21.05 9.58
CA GLY A 267 24.61 -20.44 10.20
C GLY A 267 24.45 -20.76 11.68
N ALA A 268 23.65 -19.97 12.37
CA ALA A 268 23.41 -20.07 13.81
C ALA A 268 22.72 -21.39 14.21
N TYR A 269 21.90 -21.98 13.34
CA TYR A 269 21.32 -23.30 13.56
C TYR A 269 22.39 -24.41 13.57
N VAL A 270 23.36 -24.29 12.66
CA VAL A 270 24.39 -25.32 12.42
C VAL A 270 25.39 -25.40 13.56
N SER A 271 25.85 -24.27 14.10
CA SER A 271 26.94 -24.24 15.07
C SER A 271 26.75 -23.16 16.15
N ALA A 272 27.10 -23.53 17.39
CA ALA A 272 27.18 -22.59 18.50
C ALA A 272 28.26 -21.51 18.30
N ASP A 273 29.27 -21.78 17.46
CA ASP A 273 30.38 -20.86 17.14
C ASP A 273 30.08 -19.97 15.92
N SER A 274 28.85 -20.03 15.41
CA SER A 274 28.43 -19.17 14.30
C SER A 274 28.59 -17.69 14.64
N PRO A 275 29.11 -16.85 13.72
CA PRO A 275 29.15 -15.41 13.93
C PRO A 275 27.76 -14.80 14.06
N TYR A 276 26.73 -15.47 13.54
CA TYR A 276 25.34 -15.04 13.54
C TYR A 276 24.53 -15.53 14.75
N ARG A 277 25.15 -16.22 15.70
CA ARG A 277 24.44 -16.83 16.83
C ARG A 277 23.55 -15.85 17.59
N ASN A 278 24.03 -14.64 17.84
CA ASN A 278 23.32 -13.62 18.61
C ASN A 278 22.27 -12.85 17.77
N TYR A 279 22.13 -13.17 16.48
CA TYR A 279 21.08 -12.61 15.63
C TYR A 279 19.70 -13.21 15.96
N PHE A 280 19.68 -14.29 16.75
CA PHE A 280 18.49 -15.04 17.14
C PHE A 280 18.52 -15.37 18.62
N ASP A 281 17.34 -15.62 19.19
CA ASP A 281 17.18 -16.09 20.56
C ASP A 281 17.04 -17.61 20.58
N PHE A 282 18.00 -18.31 21.22
CA PHE A 282 18.00 -19.76 21.36
C PHE A 282 17.74 -20.14 22.81
N HIS A 283 16.72 -20.95 23.08
CA HIS A 283 16.29 -21.33 24.43
C HIS A 283 17.07 -22.48 25.01
N ASN A 284 17.69 -23.34 24.18
CA ASN A 284 18.43 -24.51 24.63
C ASN A 284 19.87 -24.49 24.12
N GLN A 285 20.79 -24.07 24.97
CA GLN A 285 22.22 -23.99 24.65
C GLN A 285 22.89 -25.36 24.45
N ALA A 286 22.29 -26.45 24.93
CA ALA A 286 22.81 -27.79 24.77
C ALA A 286 22.34 -28.49 23.47
N ALA A 287 21.49 -27.85 22.68
CA ALA A 287 20.90 -28.45 21.47
C ALA A 287 21.80 -28.41 20.24
N TRP A 288 22.94 -27.71 20.25
CA TRP A 288 23.89 -27.74 19.14
C TRP A 288 24.65 -29.07 19.04
N PRO A 289 25.04 -29.47 17.82
CA PRO A 289 24.78 -28.79 16.53
C PRO A 289 23.34 -28.98 16.08
N TYR A 290 22.92 -28.11 15.14
CA TYR A 290 21.57 -28.12 14.54
C TYR A 290 20.47 -27.76 15.54
N ASN A 291 20.61 -26.58 16.13
CA ASN A 291 19.74 -26.09 17.20
C ASN A 291 18.47 -25.45 16.64
N ASN A 292 17.32 -26.07 16.84
CA ASN A 292 16.01 -25.59 16.44
C ASN A 292 15.21 -24.91 17.57
N SER A 293 15.85 -24.57 18.69
CA SER A 293 15.21 -23.92 19.84
C SER A 293 15.14 -22.39 19.72
N TYR A 294 15.15 -21.83 18.52
CA TYR A 294 15.05 -20.40 18.27
C TYR A 294 13.60 -19.91 18.27
N ASP A 295 13.44 -18.60 18.54
CA ASP A 295 12.14 -17.94 18.44
C ASP A 295 11.74 -17.71 16.98
N GLY A 296 10.51 -18.09 16.66
CA GLY A 296 9.85 -17.73 15.41
C GLY A 296 8.83 -16.60 15.62
N TRP A 297 8.67 -15.73 14.62
CA TRP A 297 7.61 -14.74 14.64
C TRP A 297 6.24 -15.43 14.70
N TRP A 298 5.42 -15.09 15.68
CA TRP A 298 4.16 -15.79 16.02
C TRP A 298 4.29 -17.31 16.18
N GLY A 299 5.47 -17.79 16.55
CA GLY A 299 5.76 -19.22 16.72
C GLY A 299 6.00 -19.99 15.40
N HIS A 300 6.10 -19.31 14.26
CA HIS A 300 6.43 -19.94 12.99
C HIS A 300 7.92 -20.22 12.89
N ASP A 301 8.29 -21.48 12.83
CA ASP A 301 9.70 -21.93 12.74
C ASP A 301 10.34 -21.63 11.36
N THR A 302 9.52 -21.37 10.34
CA THR A 302 9.97 -20.91 9.02
C THR A 302 10.31 -19.41 8.98
N LEU A 303 9.95 -18.66 10.03
CA LEU A 303 10.14 -17.21 10.14
C LEU A 303 10.91 -16.85 11.43
N PRO A 304 12.21 -17.16 11.52
CA PRO A 304 13.03 -16.83 12.67
C PRO A 304 12.96 -15.36 13.03
N LYS A 305 12.61 -15.04 14.28
CA LYS A 305 12.56 -13.67 14.81
C LYS A 305 13.98 -13.12 14.94
N LEU A 306 14.22 -11.92 14.42
CA LEU A 306 15.53 -11.26 14.54
C LEU A 306 15.69 -10.59 15.92
N ASN A 307 16.84 -10.82 16.56
CA ASN A 307 17.17 -10.34 17.89
C ASN A 307 18.11 -9.12 17.84
N TYR A 308 17.56 -7.97 17.51
CA TYR A 308 18.32 -6.72 17.44
C TYR A 308 18.84 -6.24 18.79
N GLU A 309 18.05 -6.42 19.87
CA GLU A 309 18.47 -6.05 21.23
C GLU A 309 19.66 -6.89 21.71
N GLY A 310 19.82 -8.11 21.17
CA GLY A 310 20.95 -9.01 21.45
C GLY A 310 22.17 -8.78 20.56
N SER A 311 22.06 -7.99 19.48
CA SER A 311 23.14 -7.84 18.50
C SER A 311 23.15 -6.48 17.80
N GLN A 312 24.06 -5.62 18.22
CA GLN A 312 24.33 -4.36 17.52
C GLN A 312 24.82 -4.60 16.09
N GLU A 313 25.59 -5.67 15.87
CA GLU A 313 26.09 -6.03 14.54
C GLU A 313 24.98 -6.36 13.57
N LEU A 314 23.90 -7.03 14.02
CA LEU A 314 22.70 -7.25 13.22
C LEU A 314 22.03 -5.93 12.85
N MET A 315 21.87 -5.03 13.82
CA MET A 315 21.28 -3.71 13.58
C MET A 315 22.10 -2.93 12.54
N ASP A 316 23.42 -2.87 12.69
CA ASP A 316 24.31 -2.18 11.77
C ASP A 316 24.23 -2.79 10.36
N TYR A 317 24.11 -4.11 10.27
CA TYR A 317 23.98 -4.81 8.99
C TYR A 317 22.68 -4.42 8.29
N VAL A 318 21.55 -4.46 8.99
CA VAL A 318 20.23 -4.13 8.41
C VAL A 318 20.16 -2.64 8.02
N LEU A 319 20.74 -1.73 8.81
CA LEU A 319 20.84 -0.32 8.43
C LEU A 319 21.72 -0.12 7.19
N HIS A 320 22.79 -0.93 7.03
CA HIS A 320 23.58 -0.94 5.81
C HIS A 320 22.75 -1.41 4.60
N VAL A 321 21.99 -2.49 4.73
CA VAL A 321 21.06 -2.97 3.68
C VAL A 321 20.08 -1.87 3.30
N ALA A 322 19.47 -1.20 4.28
CA ALA A 322 18.52 -0.11 4.04
C ALA A 322 19.13 1.04 3.22
N LYS A 323 20.40 1.40 3.49
CA LYS A 323 21.15 2.42 2.74
C LYS A 323 21.54 1.95 1.34
N LYS A 324 22.00 0.71 1.21
CA LYS A 324 22.50 0.11 -0.02
C LYS A 324 21.48 0.24 -1.16
N TRP A 325 20.25 -0.17 -0.93
CA TRP A 325 19.25 -0.24 -1.98
C TRP A 325 18.71 1.12 -2.42
N VAL A 326 18.74 2.12 -1.55
CA VAL A 326 18.36 3.50 -1.91
C VAL A 326 19.52 4.32 -2.48
N SER A 327 20.71 3.72 -2.58
CA SER A 327 21.95 4.34 -3.10
C SER A 327 22.32 3.80 -4.48
N PRO A 328 23.20 4.50 -5.24
CA PRO A 328 23.74 3.95 -6.48
C PRO A 328 24.43 2.58 -6.25
N PRO A 329 24.32 1.62 -7.19
CA PRO A 329 23.71 1.76 -8.51
C PRO A 329 22.19 1.50 -8.55
N TYR A 330 21.56 1.09 -7.43
CA TYR A 330 20.16 0.66 -7.39
C TYR A 330 19.20 1.84 -7.41
N ASN A 331 19.45 2.88 -6.58
CA ASN A 331 18.67 4.14 -6.52
C ASN A 331 17.16 3.92 -6.32
N VAL A 332 16.76 2.96 -5.51
CA VAL A 332 15.36 2.74 -5.16
C VAL A 332 14.81 3.95 -4.43
N ASP A 333 13.56 4.29 -4.65
CA ASP A 333 12.94 5.53 -4.17
C ASP A 333 12.26 5.38 -2.80
N GLY A 334 12.33 4.20 -2.19
CA GLY A 334 11.82 4.00 -0.84
C GLY A 334 11.59 2.57 -0.42
N TRP A 335 11.13 2.43 0.80
CA TRP A 335 10.82 1.18 1.47
C TRP A 335 9.36 1.10 1.89
N ARG A 336 8.72 -0.02 1.61
CA ARG A 336 7.56 -0.50 2.36
C ARG A 336 8.06 -1.47 3.43
N LEU A 337 7.61 -1.33 4.66
CA LEU A 337 8.14 -2.07 5.81
C LEU A 337 7.10 -3.06 6.32
N ASP A 338 7.40 -4.34 6.16
CA ASP A 338 6.55 -5.46 6.57
C ASP A 338 6.44 -5.53 8.09
N VAL A 339 5.23 -5.71 8.61
CA VAL A 339 4.90 -5.84 10.05
C VAL A 339 5.74 -4.94 10.96
N ALA A 340 5.86 -3.68 10.58
CA ALA A 340 6.84 -2.75 11.14
C ALA A 340 6.69 -2.51 12.65
N ALA A 341 5.47 -2.58 13.18
CA ALA A 341 5.21 -2.41 14.61
C ALA A 341 5.67 -3.61 15.46
N ASP A 342 5.86 -4.78 14.85
CA ASP A 342 6.28 -6.00 15.55
C ASP A 342 7.80 -6.13 15.70
N LEU A 343 8.58 -5.30 15.00
CA LEU A 343 10.04 -5.37 15.01
C LEU A 343 10.61 -5.12 16.42
N GLY A 344 11.56 -5.95 16.82
CA GLY A 344 12.17 -5.90 18.16
C GLY A 344 11.37 -6.70 19.18
N HIS A 345 11.80 -6.66 20.45
CA HIS A 345 11.18 -7.35 21.58
C HIS A 345 10.53 -6.37 22.58
N SER A 346 10.73 -5.05 22.38
CA SER A 346 10.11 -4.01 23.15
C SER A 346 9.64 -2.85 22.27
N GLN A 347 8.59 -2.16 22.70
CA GLN A 347 8.09 -0.99 21.99
C GLN A 347 9.12 0.15 21.97
N GLU A 348 9.86 0.33 23.06
CA GLU A 348 10.93 1.33 23.16
C GLU A 348 12.01 1.05 22.10
N PHE A 349 12.44 -0.21 21.96
CA PHE A 349 13.41 -0.57 20.92
C PHE A 349 12.84 -0.42 19.52
N ASN A 350 11.57 -0.77 19.30
CA ASN A 350 10.91 -0.59 18.00
C ASN A 350 11.00 0.85 17.52
N HIS A 351 10.64 1.82 18.37
CA HIS A 351 10.75 3.24 18.06
C HIS A 351 12.22 3.66 17.79
N HIS A 352 13.15 3.22 18.64
CA HIS A 352 14.58 3.50 18.46
C HIS A 352 15.08 2.98 17.10
N PHE A 353 14.73 1.73 16.75
CA PHE A 353 15.14 1.14 15.47
C PHE A 353 14.63 1.98 14.27
N TRP A 354 13.37 2.36 14.27
CA TRP A 354 12.79 3.12 13.16
C TRP A 354 13.34 4.54 13.05
N GLN A 355 13.75 5.14 14.16
CA GLN A 355 14.48 6.42 14.15
C GLN A 355 15.84 6.29 13.49
N GLU A 356 16.61 5.27 13.85
CA GLU A 356 17.93 5.00 13.23
C GLU A 356 17.76 4.57 11.76
N PHE A 357 16.74 3.77 11.44
CA PHE A 357 16.42 3.39 10.06
C PHE A 357 16.12 4.63 9.20
N ARG A 358 15.25 5.51 9.69
CA ARG A 358 14.96 6.77 8.99
C ARG A 358 16.21 7.59 8.76
N LYS A 359 17.02 7.76 9.78
CA LYS A 359 18.27 8.50 9.68
C LYS A 359 19.17 7.91 8.59
N ALA A 360 19.39 6.59 8.61
CA ALA A 360 20.21 5.90 7.63
C ALA A 360 19.69 6.08 6.20
N VAL A 361 18.37 5.88 5.98
CA VAL A 361 17.75 6.00 4.66
C VAL A 361 17.81 7.45 4.15
N LYS A 362 17.44 8.42 4.99
CA LYS A 362 17.38 9.82 4.58
C LYS A 362 18.78 10.45 4.39
N GLU A 363 19.79 9.95 5.08
CA GLU A 363 21.19 10.31 4.80
C GLU A 363 21.66 9.82 3.42
N ALA A 364 21.24 8.62 3.02
CA ALA A 364 21.59 8.05 1.72
C ALA A 364 20.77 8.64 0.57
N ASN A 365 19.47 8.83 0.79
CA ASN A 365 18.54 9.40 -0.18
C ASN A 365 17.43 10.19 0.55
N PRO A 366 17.55 11.53 0.65
CA PRO A 366 16.56 12.37 1.34
C PRO A 366 15.13 12.26 0.74
N GLU A 367 15.02 11.93 -0.55
CA GLU A 367 13.77 11.79 -1.27
C GLU A 367 13.19 10.36 -1.24
N ALA A 368 13.82 9.42 -0.53
CA ALA A 368 13.26 8.09 -0.35
C ALA A 368 12.09 8.12 0.63
N ILE A 369 10.96 7.49 0.26
CA ILE A 369 9.81 7.34 1.14
C ILE A 369 9.98 6.15 2.10
N ILE A 370 9.50 6.29 3.33
CA ILE A 370 9.42 5.22 4.33
C ILE A 370 7.95 5.00 4.65
N LEU A 371 7.41 3.91 4.12
CA LEU A 371 6.01 3.54 4.19
C LEU A 371 5.88 2.22 4.98
N ALA A 372 5.13 2.20 6.06
CA ALA A 372 5.02 1.02 6.91
C ALA A 372 3.68 0.29 6.76
N GLU A 373 3.71 -1.03 6.90
CA GLU A 373 2.51 -1.80 7.16
C GLU A 373 2.20 -1.77 8.66
N HIS A 374 1.03 -1.30 9.00
CA HIS A 374 0.51 -1.33 10.36
C HIS A 374 -1.02 -1.26 10.37
N TYR A 375 -1.64 -2.08 11.20
CA TYR A 375 -3.07 -2.04 11.50
C TYR A 375 -3.30 -1.26 12.81
N GLY A 376 -4.36 -0.44 12.86
CA GLY A 376 -4.71 0.32 14.04
C GLY A 376 -4.08 1.72 14.09
N ASN A 377 -3.92 2.25 15.31
CA ASN A 377 -3.47 3.63 15.49
C ASN A 377 -1.99 3.81 15.17
N THR A 378 -1.71 4.61 14.15
CA THR A 378 -0.36 4.88 13.63
C THR A 378 0.31 6.10 14.24
N ARG A 379 -0.40 6.85 15.11
CA ARG A 379 0.02 8.17 15.60
C ARG A 379 1.42 8.18 16.21
N ASP A 380 1.78 7.13 16.97
CA ASP A 380 3.03 7.10 17.72
C ASP A 380 4.25 7.01 16.80
N TRP A 381 4.11 6.44 15.60
CA TRP A 381 5.17 6.33 14.59
C TRP A 381 5.20 7.47 13.57
N LEU A 382 4.10 8.25 13.46
CA LEU A 382 3.98 9.36 12.51
C LEU A 382 4.33 10.71 13.16
N GLN A 383 5.39 10.72 13.98
CA GLN A 383 5.87 11.92 14.68
C GLN A 383 6.94 12.71 13.90
N GLY A 384 7.24 12.30 12.66
CA GLY A 384 8.20 12.97 11.78
C GLY A 384 9.63 12.46 11.86
N ASN A 385 9.93 11.53 12.77
CA ASN A 385 11.26 10.97 13.00
C ASN A 385 11.35 9.44 12.77
N GLU A 386 10.26 8.82 12.33
CA GLU A 386 10.18 7.38 12.04
C GLU A 386 9.61 7.16 10.63
N TRP A 387 8.38 6.67 10.50
CA TRP A 387 7.75 6.45 9.19
C TRP A 387 7.25 7.77 8.58
N ASP A 388 7.31 7.86 7.26
CA ASP A 388 6.66 8.96 6.53
C ASP A 388 5.14 8.76 6.48
N THR A 389 4.68 7.53 6.30
CA THR A 389 3.29 7.16 6.13
C THR A 389 3.08 5.66 6.32
N VAL A 390 1.86 5.19 6.08
CA VAL A 390 1.48 3.79 6.19
C VAL A 390 0.61 3.32 5.01
N MET A 391 0.48 2.00 4.88
CA MET A 391 -0.62 1.38 4.15
C MET A 391 -1.93 1.74 4.86
N ASN A 392 -2.83 2.40 4.14
CA ASN A 392 -3.97 3.10 4.76
C ASN A 392 -5.18 2.18 4.93
N TYR A 393 -5.07 1.21 5.84
CA TYR A 393 -6.14 0.26 6.08
C TYR A 393 -7.33 0.90 6.79
N ASP A 394 -7.08 1.52 7.97
CA ASP A 394 -8.16 2.00 8.84
C ASP A 394 -8.81 3.30 8.33
N ALA A 395 -8.04 4.20 7.70
CA ALA A 395 -8.54 5.47 7.18
C ALA A 395 -8.87 5.43 5.68
N PHE A 396 -8.91 4.25 5.04
CA PHE A 396 -9.32 4.11 3.65
C PHE A 396 -9.92 2.74 3.32
N MET A 397 -9.13 1.65 3.34
CA MET A 397 -9.56 0.34 2.83
C MET A 397 -10.80 -0.17 3.57
N GLU A 398 -10.78 -0.18 4.89
CA GLU A 398 -11.88 -0.72 5.69
C GLU A 398 -13.17 0.09 5.60
N PRO A 399 -13.17 1.44 5.78
CA PRO A 399 -14.39 2.22 5.61
C PRO A 399 -14.99 2.11 4.21
N VAL A 400 -14.18 2.07 3.16
CA VAL A 400 -14.64 1.95 1.76
C VAL A 400 -15.27 0.57 1.52
N THR A 401 -14.61 -0.51 1.96
CA THR A 401 -15.14 -1.85 1.75
C THR A 401 -16.44 -2.09 2.52
N TRP A 402 -16.53 -1.63 3.77
CA TRP A 402 -17.76 -1.73 4.55
C TRP A 402 -18.90 -0.94 3.93
N PHE A 403 -18.66 0.32 3.53
CA PHE A 403 -19.70 1.17 2.95
C PHE A 403 -20.25 0.61 1.62
N LEU A 404 -19.36 0.19 0.72
CA LEU A 404 -19.76 -0.24 -0.63
C LEU A 404 -20.24 -1.69 -0.69
N THR A 405 -19.71 -2.57 0.17
CA THR A 405 -19.94 -4.01 0.05
C THR A 405 -20.53 -4.66 1.31
N GLY A 406 -20.42 -4.04 2.46
CA GLY A 406 -20.74 -4.67 3.74
C GLY A 406 -19.81 -5.83 4.13
N MET A 407 -18.74 -6.05 3.35
CA MET A 407 -17.83 -7.17 3.55
C MET A 407 -16.59 -6.74 4.34
N GLU A 408 -16.12 -7.64 5.20
CA GLU A 408 -14.81 -7.57 5.82
C GLU A 408 -13.72 -7.80 4.75
N LYS A 409 -12.53 -7.20 4.93
CA LYS A 409 -11.42 -7.19 3.96
C LYS A 409 -10.92 -8.59 3.52
N HIS A 410 -11.07 -9.61 4.36
CA HIS A 410 -10.75 -11.01 4.00
C HIS A 410 -11.95 -11.80 3.48
N SER A 411 -13.14 -11.19 3.40
CA SER A 411 -14.43 -11.86 3.14
C SER A 411 -14.83 -12.85 4.25
N ASP A 412 -14.34 -12.66 5.46
CA ASP A 412 -14.66 -13.55 6.60
C ASP A 412 -15.95 -13.15 7.33
N ASP A 413 -16.46 -11.93 7.09
CA ASP A 413 -17.70 -11.43 7.71
C ASP A 413 -18.47 -10.50 6.76
N TYR A 414 -19.79 -10.43 6.98
CA TYR A 414 -20.71 -9.50 6.29
C TYR A 414 -21.55 -8.75 7.31
N ARG A 415 -21.55 -7.43 7.22
CA ARG A 415 -22.27 -6.52 8.11
C ARG A 415 -23.25 -5.66 7.31
N GLU A 416 -24.52 -6.07 7.30
CA GLU A 416 -25.59 -5.33 6.62
C GLU A 416 -25.81 -3.93 7.22
N ASP A 417 -25.54 -3.75 8.52
CA ASP A 417 -25.65 -2.46 9.21
C ASP A 417 -24.56 -1.44 8.82
N LEU A 418 -23.47 -1.90 8.22
CA LEU A 418 -22.38 -1.06 7.71
C LEU A 418 -22.52 -0.76 6.21
N LEU A 419 -23.19 -1.65 5.46
CA LEU A 419 -23.47 -1.45 4.04
C LEU A 419 -24.31 -0.18 3.83
N GLY A 420 -23.78 0.77 3.06
CA GLY A 420 -24.44 2.02 2.75
C GLY A 420 -24.55 3.01 3.91
N ASN A 421 -23.93 2.71 5.06
CA ASN A 421 -23.97 3.57 6.25
C ASN A 421 -22.96 4.72 6.13
N ALA A 422 -23.42 5.86 5.62
CA ALA A 422 -22.60 7.04 5.43
C ALA A 422 -22.06 7.63 6.74
N GLU A 423 -22.82 7.56 7.84
CA GLU A 423 -22.39 8.05 9.14
C GLU A 423 -21.21 7.23 9.67
N SER A 424 -21.30 5.90 9.59
CA SER A 424 -20.21 4.99 9.95
C SER A 424 -18.96 5.24 9.08
N PHE A 425 -19.15 5.38 7.76
CA PHE A 425 -18.07 5.69 6.82
C PHE A 425 -17.31 6.97 7.22
N TRP A 426 -18.02 8.08 7.37
CA TRP A 426 -17.40 9.36 7.71
C TRP A 426 -16.83 9.38 9.14
N GLY A 427 -17.48 8.70 10.08
CA GLY A 427 -16.98 8.56 11.44
C GLY A 427 -15.62 7.86 11.47
N ALA A 428 -15.49 6.73 10.78
CA ALA A 428 -14.24 5.98 10.68
C ALA A 428 -13.16 6.79 9.93
N MET A 429 -13.50 7.38 8.78
CA MET A 429 -12.55 8.19 8.00
C MET A 429 -11.98 9.34 8.82
N ARG A 430 -12.81 10.10 9.53
CA ARG A 430 -12.38 11.22 10.37
C ARG A 430 -11.53 10.77 11.55
N HIS A 431 -11.96 9.71 12.23
CA HIS A 431 -11.25 9.22 13.42
C HIS A 431 -9.83 8.77 13.05
N HIS A 432 -9.69 7.92 12.05
CA HIS A 432 -8.40 7.36 11.69
C HIS A 432 -7.48 8.36 10.95
N THR A 433 -8.04 9.23 10.11
CA THR A 433 -7.27 10.30 9.46
C THR A 433 -6.66 11.27 10.46
N SER A 434 -7.26 11.44 11.66
CA SER A 434 -6.74 12.32 12.71
C SER A 434 -5.39 11.86 13.29
N SER A 435 -4.92 10.67 12.98
CA SER A 435 -3.57 10.22 13.34
C SER A 435 -2.47 10.73 12.39
N PHE A 436 -2.84 11.29 11.24
CA PHE A 436 -1.89 11.78 10.23
C PHE A 436 -1.65 13.28 10.35
N SER A 437 -0.41 13.70 10.12
CA SER A 437 -0.14 15.05 9.62
C SER A 437 -0.50 15.13 8.13
N MET A 438 -0.72 16.35 7.60
CA MET A 438 -1.06 16.49 6.18
C MET A 438 0.00 15.90 5.23
N PRO A 439 1.32 16.11 5.44
CA PRO A 439 2.34 15.46 4.61
C PRO A 439 2.26 13.93 4.60
N SER A 440 2.00 13.31 5.75
CA SER A 440 1.84 11.84 5.85
C SER A 440 0.57 11.36 5.15
N TRP A 441 -0.55 12.07 5.29
CA TRP A 441 -1.81 11.69 4.67
C TRP A 441 -1.78 11.79 3.15
N GLN A 442 -1.12 12.83 2.60
CA GLN A 442 -1.00 13.00 1.14
C GLN A 442 -0.25 11.88 0.44
N VAL A 443 0.54 11.10 1.16
CA VAL A 443 1.32 9.96 0.62
C VAL A 443 0.86 8.61 1.17
N ALA A 444 -0.21 8.56 1.97
CA ALA A 444 -0.75 7.32 2.51
C ALA A 444 -1.22 6.38 1.39
N MET A 445 -0.86 5.09 1.49
CA MET A 445 -1.13 4.10 0.46
C MET A 445 -2.59 3.65 0.51
N ASN A 446 -3.40 4.15 -0.41
CA ASN A 446 -4.83 3.84 -0.50
C ASN A 446 -5.08 2.66 -1.42
N GLU A 447 -5.33 1.50 -0.85
CA GLU A 447 -5.59 0.24 -1.57
C GLU A 447 -7.06 -0.17 -1.48
N LEU A 448 -7.58 -0.78 -2.54
CA LEU A 448 -8.82 -1.56 -2.50
C LEU A 448 -8.53 -3.04 -2.29
N SER A 449 -7.43 -3.53 -2.85
CA SER A 449 -6.95 -4.90 -2.76
C SER A 449 -5.45 -4.92 -2.53
N ASN A 450 -4.94 -5.99 -1.91
CA ASN A 450 -3.51 -6.30 -1.86
C ASN A 450 -3.28 -7.83 -1.76
N HIS A 451 -2.05 -8.23 -1.56
CA HIS A 451 -1.63 -9.64 -1.56
C HIS A 451 -2.11 -10.46 -0.33
N ASP A 452 -2.66 -9.82 0.70
CA ASP A 452 -3.17 -10.47 1.92
C ASP A 452 -4.69 -10.56 1.96
N HIS A 453 -5.38 -9.59 1.34
CA HIS A 453 -6.83 -9.45 1.44
C HIS A 453 -7.55 -10.03 0.21
N SER A 454 -8.83 -10.35 0.35
CA SER A 454 -9.64 -10.66 -0.82
C SER A 454 -9.66 -9.46 -1.79
N ARG A 455 -9.73 -9.74 -3.09
CA ARG A 455 -9.85 -8.66 -4.07
C ARG A 455 -11.16 -7.94 -3.93
N PHE A 456 -11.15 -6.61 -4.08
CA PHE A 456 -12.35 -5.79 -3.88
C PHE A 456 -13.49 -6.22 -4.82
N LEU A 457 -13.18 -6.54 -6.07
CA LEU A 457 -14.18 -7.05 -7.01
C LEU A 457 -14.86 -8.32 -6.50
N THR A 458 -14.14 -9.22 -5.86
CA THR A 458 -14.71 -10.43 -5.21
C THR A 458 -15.63 -10.04 -4.05
N ARG A 459 -15.24 -9.08 -3.20
CA ARG A 459 -16.09 -8.63 -2.08
C ARG A 459 -17.45 -8.08 -2.52
N THR A 460 -17.57 -7.59 -3.75
CA THR A 460 -18.86 -7.12 -4.31
C THR A 460 -19.91 -8.22 -4.47
N ASN A 461 -19.52 -9.49 -4.38
CA ASN A 461 -20.45 -10.63 -4.47
C ASN A 461 -21.10 -11.03 -3.14
N HIS A 462 -20.68 -10.40 -2.03
CA HIS A 462 -21.18 -10.61 -0.66
C HIS A 462 -21.08 -12.06 -0.14
N LYS A 463 -20.18 -12.88 -0.70
CA LYS A 463 -19.97 -14.25 -0.23
C LYS A 463 -18.98 -14.29 0.93
N VAL A 464 -19.45 -14.74 2.08
CA VAL A 464 -18.62 -14.96 3.26
C VAL A 464 -17.93 -16.31 3.16
N GLY A 465 -16.59 -16.31 3.26
CA GLY A 465 -15.78 -17.52 3.26
C GLY A 465 -14.52 -17.39 2.40
N ARG A 466 -13.79 -18.48 2.32
CA ARG A 466 -12.48 -18.58 1.65
C ARG A 466 -12.50 -19.70 0.61
N THR A 467 -11.47 -19.76 -0.22
CA THR A 467 -11.31 -20.77 -1.27
C THR A 467 -11.46 -22.22 -0.77
N ASN A 468 -10.92 -22.51 0.43
CA ASN A 468 -10.99 -23.86 1.03
C ASN A 468 -12.43 -24.28 1.40
N THR A 469 -13.36 -23.35 1.57
CA THR A 469 -14.76 -23.61 1.92
C THR A 469 -15.71 -23.44 0.75
N LEU A 470 -15.44 -22.50 -0.17
CA LEU A 470 -16.32 -22.11 -1.26
C LEU A 470 -15.85 -22.58 -2.64
N GLY A 471 -14.55 -22.90 -2.77
CA GLY A 471 -13.91 -23.14 -4.06
C GLY A 471 -13.51 -21.82 -4.77
N PRO A 472 -12.48 -21.85 -5.62
CA PRO A 472 -11.95 -20.65 -6.26
C PRO A 472 -12.92 -19.98 -7.24
N GLN A 473 -13.79 -20.76 -7.90
CA GLN A 473 -14.78 -20.23 -8.85
C GLN A 473 -15.82 -19.33 -8.17
N ALA A 474 -16.07 -19.53 -6.88
CA ALA A 474 -17.04 -18.73 -6.14
C ALA A 474 -16.63 -17.25 -6.04
N ALA A 475 -15.32 -16.95 -6.13
CA ALA A 475 -14.80 -15.59 -6.09
C ALA A 475 -15.23 -14.72 -7.29
N GLU A 476 -15.56 -15.36 -8.41
CA GLU A 476 -15.96 -14.70 -9.67
C GLU A 476 -17.48 -14.64 -9.86
N GLN A 477 -18.23 -15.40 -9.07
CA GLN A 477 -19.68 -15.52 -9.23
C GLN A 477 -20.42 -14.42 -8.46
N GLY A 478 -21.28 -13.69 -9.16
CA GLY A 478 -22.13 -12.66 -8.56
C GLY A 478 -21.40 -11.34 -8.27
N ILE A 479 -20.24 -11.14 -8.87
CA ILE A 479 -19.49 -9.89 -8.76
C ILE A 479 -20.25 -8.72 -9.39
N ASN A 480 -20.07 -7.52 -8.82
CA ASN A 480 -20.67 -6.28 -9.31
C ASN A 480 -19.60 -5.27 -9.73
N LYS A 481 -19.38 -5.16 -11.04
CA LYS A 481 -18.39 -4.23 -11.60
C LYS A 481 -18.80 -2.76 -11.45
N ALA A 482 -20.08 -2.45 -11.29
CA ALA A 482 -20.54 -1.08 -11.05
C ALA A 482 -20.10 -0.61 -9.64
N VAL A 483 -20.31 -1.42 -8.61
CA VAL A 483 -19.82 -1.17 -7.25
C VAL A 483 -18.27 -1.07 -7.24
N PHE A 484 -17.60 -1.90 -8.02
CA PHE A 484 -16.13 -1.78 -8.14
C PHE A 484 -15.71 -0.45 -8.74
N ARG A 485 -16.39 0.05 -9.78
CA ARG A 485 -16.14 1.38 -10.32
C ARG A 485 -16.39 2.52 -9.32
N GLU A 486 -17.39 2.39 -8.43
CA GLU A 486 -17.56 3.32 -7.30
C GLU A 486 -16.34 3.32 -6.38
N GLY A 487 -15.83 2.15 -6.04
CA GLY A 487 -14.61 2.00 -5.24
C GLY A 487 -13.39 2.63 -5.91
N ILE A 488 -13.20 2.41 -7.22
CA ILE A 488 -12.11 3.01 -8.00
C ILE A 488 -12.23 4.55 -8.02
N VAL A 489 -13.44 5.11 -8.17
CA VAL A 489 -13.64 6.56 -8.12
C VAL A 489 -13.25 7.11 -6.75
N ILE A 490 -13.66 6.45 -5.65
CA ILE A 490 -13.23 6.87 -4.31
C ILE A 490 -11.70 6.80 -4.22
N GLN A 491 -11.07 5.68 -4.62
CA GLN A 491 -9.63 5.49 -4.58
C GLN A 491 -8.88 6.60 -5.34
N MET A 492 -9.32 6.92 -6.55
CA MET A 492 -8.63 7.88 -7.42
C MET A 492 -8.94 9.35 -7.11
N THR A 493 -9.91 9.61 -6.24
CA THR A 493 -10.28 10.99 -5.87
C THR A 493 -10.05 11.32 -4.40
N TRP A 494 -9.77 10.32 -3.54
CA TRP A 494 -9.46 10.53 -2.13
C TRP A 494 -8.04 11.09 -1.93
N THR A 495 -7.79 11.70 -0.75
CA THR A 495 -6.45 12.16 -0.36
C THR A 495 -5.55 10.97 -0.05
N GLY A 496 -4.34 10.98 -0.59
CA GLY A 496 -3.36 9.89 -0.46
C GLY A 496 -2.87 9.41 -1.83
N ALA A 497 -2.09 8.35 -1.82
CA ALA A 497 -1.53 7.70 -3.00
C ALA A 497 -2.36 6.46 -3.37
N PRO A 498 -3.24 6.54 -4.38
CA PRO A 498 -4.02 5.39 -4.81
C PRO A 498 -3.08 4.31 -5.33
N THR A 499 -3.23 3.10 -4.81
CA THR A 499 -2.37 1.96 -5.13
C THR A 499 -3.19 0.81 -5.71
N ILE A 500 -2.91 0.47 -6.95
CA ILE A 500 -3.56 -0.62 -7.68
C ILE A 500 -2.80 -1.91 -7.38
N TYR A 501 -3.48 -2.92 -6.86
CA TYR A 501 -2.93 -4.27 -6.80
C TYR A 501 -3.00 -4.89 -8.21
N TYR A 502 -1.87 -5.39 -8.72
CA TYR A 502 -1.80 -5.91 -10.10
C TYR A 502 -3.00 -6.79 -10.44
N GLY A 503 -3.59 -6.56 -11.59
CA GLY A 503 -4.75 -7.33 -12.08
C GLY A 503 -6.11 -6.79 -11.66
N ASP A 504 -6.23 -5.90 -10.66
CA ASP A 504 -7.50 -5.25 -10.34
C ASP A 504 -8.05 -4.50 -11.55
N GLU A 505 -7.19 -3.80 -12.28
CA GLU A 505 -7.53 -3.08 -13.51
C GLU A 505 -7.95 -4.02 -14.66
N ALA A 506 -7.56 -5.27 -14.59
CA ALA A 506 -7.90 -6.31 -15.56
C ALA A 506 -9.12 -7.15 -15.16
N GLY A 507 -9.72 -6.89 -13.99
CA GLY A 507 -10.88 -7.61 -13.48
C GLY A 507 -10.55 -8.93 -12.79
N VAL A 508 -9.34 -9.11 -12.27
CA VAL A 508 -8.95 -10.31 -11.53
C VAL A 508 -9.72 -10.38 -10.22
N CYS A 509 -10.28 -11.55 -9.94
CA CYS A 509 -10.95 -11.91 -8.70
C CYS A 509 -10.05 -12.78 -7.81
N GLY A 510 -10.44 -12.97 -6.56
CA GLY A 510 -9.79 -13.88 -5.63
C GLY A 510 -10.24 -13.61 -4.20
N PHE A 511 -10.48 -14.67 -3.43
CA PHE A 511 -10.62 -14.59 -1.98
C PHE A 511 -9.28 -14.20 -1.36
N THR A 512 -9.21 -14.08 -0.03
CA THR A 512 -7.96 -13.78 0.67
C THR A 512 -6.84 -14.75 0.28
N ASP A 513 -5.60 -14.42 0.59
CA ASP A 513 -4.45 -15.25 0.21
C ASP A 513 -4.67 -16.74 0.51
N PRO A 514 -4.22 -17.64 -0.35
CA PRO A 514 -3.43 -17.38 -1.57
C PRO A 514 -4.25 -17.05 -2.83
N ASP A 515 -5.58 -17.14 -2.81
CA ASP A 515 -6.44 -17.03 -3.99
C ASP A 515 -6.39 -15.65 -4.67
N ASN A 516 -6.14 -14.58 -3.90
CA ASN A 516 -5.97 -13.22 -4.44
C ASN A 516 -4.71 -13.07 -5.32
N ARG A 517 -3.76 -14.02 -5.23
CA ARG A 517 -2.47 -14.05 -5.94
C ARG A 517 -2.57 -14.80 -7.27
N ARG A 518 -3.71 -14.67 -7.96
CA ARG A 518 -3.89 -15.19 -9.31
C ARG A 518 -2.99 -14.47 -10.29
N THR A 519 -2.65 -15.14 -11.39
CA THR A 519 -1.81 -14.55 -12.43
C THR A 519 -2.51 -13.41 -13.16
N TYR A 520 -1.72 -12.45 -13.65
CA TYR A 520 -2.23 -11.40 -14.53
C TYR A 520 -2.73 -12.04 -15.85
N PRO A 521 -3.95 -11.72 -16.31
CA PRO A 521 -4.58 -12.38 -17.46
C PRO A 521 -4.19 -11.70 -18.78
N TRP A 522 -2.90 -11.70 -19.15
CA TRP A 522 -2.40 -11.08 -20.38
C TRP A 522 -3.16 -11.52 -21.62
N GLY A 523 -3.72 -10.54 -22.35
CA GLY A 523 -4.55 -10.76 -23.55
C GLY A 523 -6.00 -11.14 -23.26
N HIS A 524 -6.40 -11.21 -21.99
CA HIS A 524 -7.76 -11.56 -21.55
C HIS A 524 -8.28 -10.56 -20.51
N GLU A 525 -7.72 -9.35 -20.48
CA GLU A 525 -8.11 -8.29 -19.57
C GLU A 525 -9.57 -7.86 -19.79
N ASP A 526 -10.26 -7.48 -18.72
CA ASP A 526 -11.53 -6.76 -18.83
C ASP A 526 -11.27 -5.37 -19.44
N GLN A 527 -11.56 -5.23 -20.73
CA GLN A 527 -11.23 -4.02 -21.48
C GLN A 527 -11.98 -2.78 -20.98
N VAL A 528 -13.17 -2.94 -20.41
CA VAL A 528 -13.95 -1.81 -19.88
C VAL A 528 -13.34 -1.33 -18.56
N LEU A 529 -12.95 -2.24 -17.67
CA LEU A 529 -12.28 -1.89 -16.41
C LEU A 529 -10.89 -1.30 -16.67
N LEU A 530 -10.14 -1.86 -17.61
CA LEU A 530 -8.81 -1.36 -17.97
C LEU A 530 -8.89 0.06 -18.55
N ALA A 531 -9.82 0.30 -19.49
CA ALA A 531 -10.05 1.64 -20.04
C ALA A 531 -10.50 2.63 -18.95
N PHE A 532 -11.37 2.19 -18.05
CA PHE A 532 -11.84 3.01 -16.92
C PHE A 532 -10.68 3.44 -16.01
N HIS A 533 -9.77 2.53 -15.66
CA HIS A 533 -8.58 2.87 -14.88
C HIS A 533 -7.68 3.88 -15.60
N LYS A 534 -7.39 3.66 -16.89
CA LYS A 534 -6.59 4.63 -17.68
C LYS A 534 -7.21 6.01 -17.70
N ASP A 535 -8.51 6.10 -17.93
CA ASP A 535 -9.20 7.36 -18.02
C ASP A 535 -9.27 8.11 -16.69
N ILE A 536 -9.59 7.42 -15.59
CA ILE A 536 -9.66 8.08 -14.27
C ILE A 536 -8.26 8.45 -13.74
N ILE A 537 -7.23 7.66 -14.03
CA ILE A 537 -5.84 8.00 -13.70
C ILE A 537 -5.43 9.27 -14.47
N ARG A 538 -5.71 9.33 -15.76
CA ARG A 538 -5.46 10.53 -16.56
C ARG A 538 -6.18 11.74 -15.97
N LEU A 539 -7.47 11.60 -15.64
CA LEU A 539 -8.28 12.65 -15.04
C LEU A 539 -7.70 13.14 -13.70
N ARG A 540 -7.24 12.22 -12.84
CA ARG A 540 -6.54 12.56 -11.59
C ARG A 540 -5.26 13.35 -11.85
N ARG A 541 -4.46 12.97 -12.83
CA ARG A 541 -3.19 13.64 -13.18
C ARG A 541 -3.39 15.03 -13.77
N GLU A 542 -4.47 15.24 -14.51
CA GLU A 542 -4.83 16.53 -15.11
C GLU A 542 -5.48 17.50 -14.12
N ASN A 543 -5.90 17.03 -12.95
CA ASN A 543 -6.61 17.83 -11.95
C ASN A 543 -5.87 17.80 -10.60
N GLU A 544 -5.07 18.83 -10.33
CA GLU A 544 -4.26 18.94 -9.12
C GLU A 544 -5.11 18.83 -7.83
N GLU A 545 -6.33 19.37 -7.87
CA GLU A 545 -7.28 19.29 -6.76
C GLU A 545 -7.66 17.85 -6.38
N LEU A 546 -7.65 16.91 -7.31
CA LEU A 546 -7.88 15.49 -7.02
C LEU A 546 -6.66 14.82 -6.36
N ARG A 547 -5.46 15.36 -6.61
CA ARG A 547 -4.21 14.80 -6.05
C ARG A 547 -3.96 15.32 -4.63
N ILE A 548 -3.83 16.62 -4.48
CA ILE A 548 -3.37 17.30 -3.25
C ILE A 548 -4.32 18.36 -2.72
N GLY A 549 -5.49 18.53 -3.34
CA GLY A 549 -6.49 19.50 -2.88
C GLY A 549 -7.10 19.16 -1.53
N SER A 550 -7.77 20.12 -0.93
CA SER A 550 -8.56 19.93 0.28
C SER A 550 -9.69 18.93 0.04
N LEU A 551 -10.06 18.20 1.07
CA LEU A 551 -11.19 17.28 1.08
C LEU A 551 -12.25 17.81 2.04
N LYS A 552 -13.50 17.91 1.60
CA LYS A 552 -14.63 18.32 2.43
C LYS A 552 -15.83 17.41 2.17
N MET A 553 -16.39 16.87 3.25
CA MET A 553 -17.69 16.19 3.20
C MET A 553 -18.77 17.17 2.75
N LEU A 554 -19.61 16.75 1.82
CA LEU A 554 -20.83 17.45 1.37
C LEU A 554 -22.07 16.69 1.90
N GLU A 555 -23.11 16.52 1.06
CA GLU A 555 -24.34 15.82 1.45
C GLU A 555 -24.13 14.33 1.58
N ASN A 556 -24.80 13.70 2.54
CA ASN A 556 -24.77 12.27 2.79
C ASN A 556 -26.16 11.74 3.10
N ASP A 557 -26.39 10.50 2.76
CA ASP A 557 -27.61 9.75 3.08
C ASP A 557 -27.29 8.25 3.08
N TYR A 558 -28.27 7.41 3.41
CA TYR A 558 -28.10 5.97 3.30
C TYR A 558 -27.77 5.59 1.84
N ASN A 559 -26.75 4.76 1.63
CA ASN A 559 -26.20 4.42 0.31
C ASN A 559 -25.74 5.61 -0.56
N PHE A 560 -25.55 6.77 0.04
CA PHE A 560 -25.07 7.94 -0.69
C PHE A 560 -24.04 8.72 0.12
N ILE A 561 -22.87 8.94 -0.50
CA ILE A 561 -21.85 9.88 0.02
C ILE A 561 -21.46 10.87 -1.04
N SER A 562 -21.16 12.10 -0.61
CA SER A 562 -20.55 13.09 -1.48
C SER A 562 -19.49 13.91 -0.75
N TYR A 563 -18.48 14.31 -1.51
CA TYR A 563 -17.39 15.13 -1.01
C TYR A 563 -16.78 16.00 -2.10
N GLY A 564 -16.19 17.09 -1.69
CA GLY A 564 -15.46 17.99 -2.57
C GLY A 564 -13.95 17.76 -2.49
N ARG A 565 -13.30 17.93 -3.64
CA ARG A 565 -11.85 18.08 -3.78
C ARG A 565 -11.57 19.40 -4.43
N PHE A 566 -10.83 20.28 -3.77
CA PHE A 566 -10.68 21.63 -4.22
C PHE A 566 -9.37 22.28 -3.79
N ASN A 567 -8.94 23.24 -4.56
CA ASN A 567 -7.89 24.19 -4.25
C ASN A 567 -8.24 25.55 -4.87
N ARG A 568 -7.28 26.48 -4.93
CA ARG A 568 -7.52 27.81 -5.56
C ARG A 568 -7.70 27.75 -7.07
N LYS A 569 -7.33 26.64 -7.73
CA LYS A 569 -7.34 26.47 -9.18
C LYS A 569 -8.53 25.68 -9.71
N GLY A 570 -9.05 24.74 -8.91
CA GLY A 570 -10.10 23.84 -9.34
C GLY A 570 -11.00 23.38 -8.21
N GLN A 571 -12.25 23.05 -8.55
CA GLN A 571 -13.26 22.52 -7.64
C GLN A 571 -13.96 21.36 -8.31
N CYS A 572 -13.89 20.19 -7.65
CA CYS A 572 -14.59 18.98 -8.04
C CYS A 572 -15.52 18.52 -6.92
N ALA A 573 -16.73 18.10 -7.26
CA ALA A 573 -17.63 17.38 -6.37
C ALA A 573 -17.72 15.92 -6.82
N ILE A 574 -17.48 14.99 -5.89
CA ILE A 574 -17.53 13.56 -6.12
C ILE A 574 -18.77 13.02 -5.42
N LEU A 575 -19.59 12.27 -6.16
CA LEU A 575 -20.86 11.73 -5.68
C LEU A 575 -20.91 10.23 -5.93
N ILE A 576 -21.24 9.47 -4.91
CA ILE A 576 -21.33 7.99 -4.97
C ILE A 576 -22.75 7.60 -4.60
N ASN A 577 -23.45 6.96 -5.52
CA ASN A 577 -24.80 6.43 -5.33
C ASN A 577 -24.78 4.90 -5.34
N ASN A 578 -24.65 4.29 -4.18
CA ASN A 578 -24.68 2.82 -4.01
C ASN A 578 -26.13 2.27 -3.85
N ASN A 579 -27.14 3.07 -4.20
CA ASN A 579 -28.51 2.59 -4.26
C ASN A 579 -28.75 1.77 -5.54
N ASN A 580 -29.67 0.81 -5.46
CA ASN A 580 -30.15 0.02 -6.60
C ASN A 580 -31.26 0.73 -7.42
N HIS A 581 -31.42 2.04 -7.25
CA HIS A 581 -32.35 2.90 -7.97
C HIS A 581 -31.75 4.30 -8.20
N PRO A 582 -32.21 5.03 -9.20
CA PRO A 582 -31.80 6.42 -9.41
C PRO A 582 -32.21 7.31 -8.24
N ILE A 583 -31.41 8.32 -7.96
CA ILE A 583 -31.66 9.34 -6.92
C ILE A 583 -31.51 10.75 -7.47
N THR A 584 -32.21 11.69 -6.86
CA THR A 584 -31.97 13.11 -7.11
C THR A 584 -31.48 13.78 -5.84
N LYS A 585 -30.38 14.52 -5.93
CA LYS A 585 -29.75 15.20 -4.79
C LYS A 585 -29.46 16.67 -5.12
N GLU A 586 -29.61 17.52 -4.12
CA GLU A 586 -29.16 18.89 -4.13
C GLU A 586 -27.80 18.97 -3.43
N ILE A 587 -26.77 19.38 -4.15
CA ILE A 587 -25.38 19.41 -3.67
C ILE A 587 -24.95 20.86 -3.44
N HIS A 588 -24.46 21.20 -2.25
CA HIS A 588 -24.00 22.53 -1.86
C HIS A 588 -22.57 22.80 -2.35
N VAL A 589 -22.39 22.97 -3.65
CA VAL A 589 -21.06 23.15 -4.27
C VAL A 589 -20.37 24.45 -3.85
N TRP A 590 -21.12 25.46 -3.35
CA TRP A 590 -20.51 26.67 -2.77
C TRP A 590 -19.55 26.35 -1.63
N GLU A 591 -19.76 25.26 -0.91
CA GLU A 591 -18.92 24.83 0.21
C GLU A 591 -17.50 24.43 -0.20
N ILE A 592 -17.25 24.22 -1.46
CA ILE A 592 -15.93 23.94 -2.04
C ILE A 592 -15.33 25.13 -2.81
N GLY A 593 -15.92 26.32 -2.63
CA GLY A 593 -15.39 27.56 -3.18
C GLY A 593 -15.89 27.92 -4.59
N THR A 594 -16.93 27.25 -5.11
CA THR A 594 -17.55 27.68 -6.36
C THR A 594 -18.35 28.96 -6.16
N PRO A 595 -18.52 29.80 -7.20
CA PRO A 595 -19.49 30.92 -7.20
C PRO A 595 -20.90 30.40 -6.95
N LYS A 596 -21.80 31.33 -6.53
CA LYS A 596 -23.24 31.01 -6.36
C LYS A 596 -24.01 30.82 -7.68
N THR A 597 -23.42 31.21 -8.78
CA THR A 597 -23.94 31.02 -10.14
C THR A 597 -22.83 30.52 -11.04
N GLY A 598 -23.18 29.84 -12.10
CA GLY A 598 -22.23 29.20 -13.02
C GLY A 598 -22.64 27.79 -13.37
N LYS A 599 -21.70 26.95 -13.72
CA LYS A 599 -21.98 25.56 -14.14
C LYS A 599 -21.00 24.56 -13.54
N MET A 600 -21.54 23.38 -13.22
CA MET A 600 -20.77 22.18 -12.97
C MET A 600 -20.93 21.23 -14.15
N LYS A 601 -19.83 20.71 -14.69
CA LYS A 601 -19.82 19.74 -15.79
C LYS A 601 -19.46 18.36 -15.27
N VAL A 602 -20.20 17.33 -15.71
CA VAL A 602 -19.81 15.94 -15.49
C VAL A 602 -18.55 15.65 -16.32
N ILE A 603 -17.46 15.29 -15.66
CA ILE A 603 -16.19 14.91 -16.29
C ILE A 603 -15.93 13.40 -16.23
N LEU A 604 -16.69 12.68 -15.41
CA LEU A 604 -16.79 11.22 -15.36
C LEU A 604 -18.09 10.82 -14.71
N GLN A 605 -18.78 9.83 -15.29
CA GLN A 605 -19.90 9.14 -14.65
C GLN A 605 -19.83 7.63 -14.93
N SER A 606 -19.79 6.81 -13.89
CA SER A 606 -19.94 5.37 -14.00
C SER A 606 -21.42 4.97 -13.97
N ARG A 607 -21.75 3.79 -14.50
CA ARG A 607 -23.09 3.21 -14.59
C ARG A 607 -23.01 1.69 -14.47
N ASP A 608 -24.15 1.03 -14.40
CA ASP A 608 -24.21 -0.44 -14.34
C ASP A 608 -23.46 -1.12 -15.50
N ASP A 609 -23.58 -0.60 -16.71
CA ASP A 609 -23.06 -1.17 -17.96
C ASP A 609 -21.72 -0.57 -18.44
N GLY A 610 -21.19 0.41 -17.73
CA GLY A 610 -19.94 1.06 -18.14
C GLY A 610 -19.74 2.45 -17.53
N TYR A 611 -19.22 3.37 -18.33
CA TYR A 611 -18.97 4.74 -17.90
C TYR A 611 -18.90 5.71 -19.10
N CYS A 612 -18.95 7.01 -18.81
CA CYS A 612 -18.68 8.06 -19.79
C CYS A 612 -17.75 9.14 -19.17
N MET A 613 -16.90 9.74 -20.03
CA MET A 613 -15.96 10.81 -19.66
C MET A 613 -16.50 12.22 -19.91
N GLU A 614 -17.63 12.33 -20.55
CA GLU A 614 -18.34 13.58 -20.77
C GLU A 614 -19.81 13.38 -20.44
N GLY A 615 -20.42 14.40 -19.84
CA GLY A 615 -21.82 14.32 -19.43
C GLY A 615 -22.48 15.70 -19.41
N ALA A 616 -23.66 15.74 -18.78
CA ALA A 616 -24.48 16.94 -18.67
C ALA A 616 -23.76 18.07 -17.91
N GLU A 617 -24.15 19.29 -18.24
CA GLU A 617 -23.86 20.48 -17.45
C GLU A 617 -25.06 20.80 -16.54
N TYR A 618 -24.75 21.15 -15.30
CA TYR A 618 -25.74 21.51 -14.30
C TYR A 618 -25.51 22.95 -13.86
N GLU A 619 -26.57 23.75 -13.89
CA GLU A 619 -26.53 25.13 -13.43
C GLU A 619 -26.36 25.20 -11.91
N ILE A 620 -25.44 26.04 -11.46
CA ILE A 620 -25.34 26.44 -10.06
C ILE A 620 -26.38 27.52 -9.79
N ARG A 621 -27.31 27.24 -8.87
CA ARG A 621 -28.32 28.21 -8.42
C ARG A 621 -28.19 28.40 -6.91
N ALA A 622 -27.91 29.65 -6.52
CA ALA A 622 -27.65 29.99 -5.11
C ALA A 622 -26.58 29.10 -4.45
N GLY A 623 -25.54 28.73 -5.21
CA GLY A 623 -24.44 27.88 -4.72
C GLY A 623 -24.73 26.36 -4.70
N LYS A 624 -25.83 25.92 -5.26
CA LYS A 624 -26.31 24.54 -5.27
C LYS A 624 -26.50 24.00 -6.67
N VAL A 625 -26.34 22.70 -6.80
CA VAL A 625 -26.61 21.94 -8.02
C VAL A 625 -27.63 20.86 -7.71
N LEU A 626 -28.70 20.79 -8.51
CA LEU A 626 -29.64 19.66 -8.46
C LEU A 626 -29.24 18.63 -9.51
N ILE A 627 -28.89 17.42 -9.09
CA ILE A 627 -28.40 16.37 -9.96
C ILE A 627 -29.22 15.09 -9.80
N GLU A 628 -29.55 14.47 -10.92
CA GLU A 628 -30.09 13.10 -10.99
C GLU A 628 -28.94 12.13 -11.26
N MET A 629 -28.79 11.10 -10.42
CA MET A 629 -27.78 10.06 -10.55
C MET A 629 -28.41 8.73 -10.87
N PRO A 630 -27.81 7.96 -11.81
CA PRO A 630 -28.23 6.57 -12.03
C PRO A 630 -28.03 5.70 -10.76
N GLN A 631 -28.68 4.54 -10.74
CA GLN A 631 -28.39 3.52 -9.74
C GLN A 631 -26.93 3.04 -9.83
N THR A 632 -26.35 2.64 -8.71
CA THR A 632 -24.98 2.08 -8.60
C THR A 632 -23.99 2.82 -9.47
N SER A 633 -23.77 4.11 -9.15
CA SER A 633 -22.98 5.02 -9.98
C SER A 633 -22.14 5.99 -9.17
N ALA A 634 -21.01 6.35 -9.75
CA ALA A 634 -20.18 7.45 -9.27
C ALA A 634 -20.14 8.57 -10.30
N THR A 635 -20.20 9.82 -9.84
CA THR A 635 -20.14 11.01 -10.72
C THR A 635 -19.10 11.99 -10.20
N ILE A 636 -18.25 12.50 -11.09
CA ILE A 636 -17.33 13.58 -10.80
C ILE A 636 -17.82 14.82 -11.55
N LEU A 637 -18.17 15.84 -10.79
CA LEU A 637 -18.52 17.18 -11.30
C LEU A 637 -17.33 18.11 -11.15
N LYS A 638 -17.03 18.88 -12.18
CA LYS A 638 -16.01 19.94 -12.14
C LYS A 638 -16.65 21.30 -12.45
N TYR A 639 -16.28 22.32 -11.65
CA TYR A 639 -16.66 23.70 -11.95
C TYR A 639 -15.99 24.17 -13.24
N VAL A 640 -16.76 24.84 -14.09
CA VAL A 640 -16.30 25.41 -15.35
C VAL A 640 -16.45 26.92 -15.26
N GLU A 641 -15.34 27.67 -15.40
CA GLU A 641 -15.40 29.13 -15.57
C GLU A 641 -16.02 29.45 -16.93
N GLU A 642 -16.98 30.41 -16.95
CA GLU A 642 -17.60 30.91 -18.18
C GLU A 642 -16.65 31.77 -19.00
#